data_6d5c87fd6de9257dbf415eb2ab3e0421
#
_entry.id   6d5c87fd6de9257dbf415eb2ab3e0421
#
_cell.length_a   1.000
_cell.length_b   1.000
_cell.length_c   1.000
_cell.angle_alpha   90.00
_cell.angle_beta   90.00
_cell.angle_gamma   90.00
#
_symmetry.space_group_name_H-M   'P 1'
#
loop_
_entity.id
_entity.type
_entity.pdbx_description
1 polymer ?
#
loop_
_entity_poly.entity_id
_entity_poly.type
_entity_poly.pdbx_seq_one_letter_code
_entity_poly.pdbx_strand_id
1 'polypeptide(L)'
;MNDKDNLIFNELVVVKRSGQRVNFNSMKIAIAIKKAFDNTGLEDCEKKVNKVYEDVLSYIRNNYWDRKTINVEDIQDIIQAKLKDDNYENVYKAFSDYRIRRAASRKAFDIKSQHKFVKAIERIVFESKKNITSKPNEVLLDFGKTVSCEYTKAYVLDNKFIRAHEDGSVYIHNLDYFNLGSLSSTHLGFNSVITDEFPLNIFCTAMNAKNEIDGEITISKIDYLLVPFLLRRFREKFKEKLNKYLDLEGYLDYINFKKIEELIDKEDVINIDLDIFNQYILNKKVRNIFEIAYADSVKKIEELLTVSLERLLVSLNNIITENKKYAISLGTNNTKIGLMINNCYLDVVGKLDSMKNVTTIFKIKKNGDNCLFDRVSELVIKGKNIVFANLDASYNKDKDNEVEYFSNGKRIFENILCDEKNSIGRMIVASVSINMSRLGNRNSDKTKSEFYLELDEMLELTKNILIMIFETIGNKSKENYQVIFNNNILDDDKLESGQKIRKVIKKGVLNIELASLSECAMCLEKDKEKQKKLVKEIIDYVNGQAKKYSIENKLNFVVSETSKERPLKKLIAFDKAIYGIKKDVTDKNCYLRIDSMFNFKENIKNDFKYIGEYQKSFSGGNLVNVYLPKNITVKKFNELLELMIECNVGFMRFSMRK
;
A
#
# COMPACT_ATOMS: atom_id res chain seq x y z
N MET A 1 18.13 -22.87 32.93
CA MET A 1 16.87 -23.37 32.32
C MET A 1 17.23 -24.55 31.45
N ASN A 2 16.69 -25.73 31.74
CA ASN A 2 16.96 -26.95 30.94
C ASN A 2 16.22 -26.89 29.57
N ASP A 3 16.80 -27.47 28.51
CA ASP A 3 16.18 -27.46 27.17
C ASP A 3 14.76 -28.05 27.10
N LYS A 4 14.40 -28.95 28.04
CA LYS A 4 13.02 -29.47 28.17
C LYS A 4 12.03 -28.39 28.66
N ASP A 5 12.47 -27.38 29.40
CA ASP A 5 11.62 -26.33 29.94
C ASP A 5 11.18 -25.33 28.85
N ASN A 6 12.04 -25.11 27.86
CA ASN A 6 11.73 -24.25 26.72
C ASN A 6 10.71 -24.88 25.76
N LEU A 7 10.67 -26.20 25.64
CA LEU A 7 9.74 -26.93 24.78
C LEU A 7 8.28 -26.79 25.22
N ILE A 8 8.00 -26.90 26.54
CA ILE A 8 6.63 -26.82 27.09
C ILE A 8 6.01 -25.43 26.84
N PHE A 9 6.77 -24.37 27.07
CA PHE A 9 6.27 -23.01 26.89
C PHE A 9 6.15 -22.59 25.43
N ASN A 10 6.92 -23.21 24.52
CA ASN A 10 6.82 -22.94 23.07
C ASN A 10 5.55 -23.54 22.46
N GLU A 11 5.00 -24.60 23.02
CA GLU A 11 3.75 -25.23 22.54
C GLU A 11 2.49 -24.68 23.23
N LEU A 12 2.64 -24.00 24.37
CA LEU A 12 1.51 -23.49 25.13
C LEU A 12 0.93 -22.23 24.49
N VAL A 13 -0.38 -22.25 24.27
CA VAL A 13 -1.14 -21.14 23.68
C VAL A 13 -2.00 -20.46 24.74
N VAL A 14 -1.88 -19.14 24.86
CA VAL A 14 -2.74 -18.34 25.74
C VAL A 14 -4.02 -17.96 25.03
N VAL A 15 -5.16 -18.32 25.60
CA VAL A 15 -6.47 -17.87 25.15
C VAL A 15 -6.80 -16.55 25.86
N LYS A 16 -6.85 -15.47 25.09
CA LYS A 16 -7.30 -14.16 25.61
C LYS A 16 -8.81 -14.16 25.88
N ARG A 17 -9.30 -13.17 26.64
CA ARG A 17 -10.73 -12.98 26.94
C ARG A 17 -11.59 -12.83 25.69
N SER A 18 -11.03 -12.33 24.59
CA SER A 18 -11.68 -12.21 23.29
C SER A 18 -11.76 -13.52 22.49
N GLY A 19 -11.28 -14.64 23.07
CA GLY A 19 -11.13 -15.92 22.36
C GLY A 19 -9.88 -15.98 21.45
N GLN A 20 -9.15 -14.89 21.26
CA GLN A 20 -7.92 -14.87 20.48
C GLN A 20 -6.85 -15.76 21.11
N ARG A 21 -6.23 -16.62 20.31
CA ARG A 21 -5.13 -17.49 20.71
C ARG A 21 -3.80 -16.85 20.35
N VAL A 22 -2.89 -16.76 21.32
CA VAL A 22 -1.53 -16.21 21.14
C VAL A 22 -0.51 -17.12 21.81
N ASN A 23 0.71 -17.13 21.33
CA ASN A 23 1.78 -17.92 21.96
C ASN A 23 2.04 -17.43 23.39
N PHE A 24 2.34 -18.38 24.27
CA PHE A 24 2.71 -18.07 25.63
C PHE A 24 3.97 -17.19 25.67
N ASN A 25 3.93 -16.14 26.47
CA ASN A 25 5.07 -15.24 26.67
C ASN A 25 5.24 -14.93 28.15
N SER A 26 6.21 -15.57 28.75
CA SER A 26 6.51 -15.47 30.20
C SER A 26 6.90 -14.04 30.61
N MET A 27 7.53 -13.24 29.74
CA MET A 27 7.88 -11.84 30.02
C MET A 27 6.67 -10.97 30.37
N LYS A 28 5.50 -11.27 29.82
CA LYS A 28 4.26 -10.55 30.16
C LYS A 28 3.82 -10.81 31.58
N ILE A 29 4.10 -11.98 32.11
CA ILE A 29 3.86 -12.35 33.52
C ILE A 29 4.82 -11.56 34.40
N ALA A 30 6.12 -11.55 34.09
CA ALA A 30 7.13 -10.78 34.82
C ALA A 30 6.77 -9.29 34.90
N ILE A 31 6.37 -8.69 33.76
CA ILE A 31 5.96 -7.27 33.71
C ILE A 31 4.71 -7.01 34.54
N ALA A 32 3.74 -7.93 34.55
CA ALA A 32 2.52 -7.77 35.35
C ALA A 32 2.80 -7.82 36.85
N ILE A 33 3.64 -8.74 37.26
CA ILE A 33 4.08 -8.88 38.68
C ILE A 33 4.89 -7.63 39.08
N LYS A 34 5.90 -7.23 38.27
CA LYS A 34 6.72 -6.04 38.56
C LYS A 34 5.87 -4.79 38.76
N LYS A 35 4.91 -4.53 37.87
CA LYS A 35 3.99 -3.38 38.00
C LYS A 35 3.17 -3.41 39.28
N ALA A 36 2.82 -4.59 39.79
CA ALA A 36 2.11 -4.70 41.06
C ALA A 36 3.00 -4.33 42.25
N PHE A 37 4.27 -4.77 42.23
CA PHE A 37 5.26 -4.39 43.26
C PHE A 37 5.62 -2.91 43.19
N ASP A 38 5.87 -2.35 41.99
CA ASP A 38 6.20 -0.94 41.81
C ASP A 38 5.12 0.01 42.38
N ASN A 39 3.85 -0.42 42.35
CA ASN A 39 2.73 0.35 42.91
C ASN A 39 2.66 0.32 44.47
N THR A 40 3.48 -0.45 45.12
CA THR A 40 3.45 -0.59 46.61
C THR A 40 4.61 0.07 47.31
N GLY A 41 5.61 0.62 46.57
CA GLY A 41 6.76 1.31 47.16
C GLY A 41 7.67 0.45 48.03
N LEU A 42 7.65 -0.88 47.86
CA LEU A 42 8.50 -1.82 48.60
C LEU A 42 9.94 -1.74 48.08
N GLU A 43 10.90 -1.67 49.01
CA GLU A 43 12.33 -1.77 48.67
C GLU A 43 12.72 -3.23 48.36
N ASP A 44 13.79 -3.41 47.56
CA ASP A 44 14.30 -4.73 47.12
C ASP A 44 13.32 -5.53 46.24
N CYS A 45 12.55 -4.87 45.39
CA CYS A 45 11.51 -5.50 44.60
C CYS A 45 12.00 -6.57 43.60
N GLU A 46 13.22 -6.47 43.07
CA GLU A 46 13.66 -7.38 41.99
C GLU A 46 13.77 -8.84 42.42
N LYS A 47 14.31 -9.09 43.59
CA LYS A 47 14.42 -10.48 44.15
C LYS A 47 13.04 -11.06 44.43
N LYS A 48 12.13 -10.25 45.00
CA LYS A 48 10.75 -10.64 45.32
C LYS A 48 9.94 -10.90 44.05
N VAL A 49 10.06 -10.03 43.07
CA VAL A 49 9.42 -10.18 41.74
C VAL A 49 9.88 -11.47 41.06
N ASN A 50 11.20 -11.72 41.04
CA ASN A 50 11.76 -12.92 40.43
C ASN A 50 11.29 -14.20 41.16
N LYS A 51 11.20 -14.19 42.47
CA LYS A 51 10.68 -15.35 43.25
C LYS A 51 9.24 -15.66 42.82
N VAL A 52 8.33 -14.69 42.90
CA VAL A 52 6.92 -14.89 42.53
C VAL A 52 6.81 -15.31 41.06
N TYR A 53 7.63 -14.73 40.18
CA TYR A 53 7.65 -15.09 38.77
C TYR A 53 8.03 -16.56 38.55
N GLU A 54 9.09 -17.04 39.19
CA GLU A 54 9.52 -18.44 39.08
C GLU A 54 8.47 -19.40 39.69
N ASP A 55 7.83 -19.05 40.80
CA ASP A 55 6.77 -19.83 41.43
C ASP A 55 5.53 -19.93 40.52
N VAL A 56 5.18 -18.86 39.81
CA VAL A 56 4.09 -18.85 38.83
C VAL A 56 4.45 -19.74 37.61
N LEU A 57 5.66 -19.62 37.08
CA LEU A 57 6.11 -20.47 35.98
C LEU A 57 6.18 -21.95 36.35
N SER A 58 6.69 -22.26 37.56
CA SER A 58 6.70 -23.63 38.07
C SER A 58 5.30 -24.21 38.22
N TYR A 59 4.35 -23.43 38.72
CA TYR A 59 2.95 -23.86 38.82
C TYR A 59 2.33 -24.12 37.43
N ILE A 60 2.54 -23.23 36.46
CA ILE A 60 2.06 -23.40 35.07
C ILE A 60 2.69 -24.65 34.47
N ARG A 61 3.99 -24.87 34.66
CA ARG A 61 4.71 -26.03 34.14
C ARG A 61 4.10 -27.34 34.70
N ASN A 62 3.87 -27.40 35.99
CA ASN A 62 3.41 -28.63 36.68
C ASN A 62 1.95 -28.97 36.41
N ASN A 63 1.09 -27.95 36.16
CA ASN A 63 -0.36 -28.15 36.03
C ASN A 63 -0.91 -27.99 34.61
N TYR A 64 -0.09 -27.50 33.66
CA TYR A 64 -0.51 -27.26 32.26
C TYR A 64 0.42 -27.94 31.24
N TRP A 65 1.30 -28.86 31.71
CA TRP A 65 2.26 -29.53 30.84
C TRP A 65 1.60 -30.40 29.74
N ASP A 66 0.42 -30.95 30.03
CA ASP A 66 -0.39 -31.80 29.14
C ASP A 66 -1.45 -31.01 28.37
N ARG A 67 -1.62 -29.74 28.69
CA ARG A 67 -2.60 -28.86 28.10
C ARG A 67 -1.94 -27.98 27.06
N LYS A 68 -2.53 -27.93 25.86
CA LYS A 68 -2.05 -27.04 24.81
C LYS A 68 -2.48 -25.59 24.97
N THR A 69 -3.38 -25.31 25.90
CA THR A 69 -3.96 -23.96 26.08
C THR A 69 -4.11 -23.61 27.57
N ILE A 70 -3.93 -22.33 27.88
CA ILE A 70 -4.20 -21.72 29.17
C ILE A 70 -4.95 -20.39 28.98
N ASN A 71 -5.99 -20.11 29.80
CA ASN A 71 -6.69 -18.83 29.71
C ASN A 71 -5.89 -17.72 30.41
N VAL A 72 -6.01 -16.49 29.88
CA VAL A 72 -5.38 -15.33 30.52
C VAL A 72 -5.88 -15.10 31.97
N GLU A 73 -7.12 -15.48 32.28
CA GLU A 73 -7.67 -15.40 33.63
C GLU A 73 -7.00 -16.39 34.56
N ASP A 74 -6.81 -17.65 34.11
CA ASP A 74 -6.11 -18.68 34.89
C ASP A 74 -4.71 -18.20 35.27
N ILE A 75 -3.98 -17.56 34.34
CA ILE A 75 -2.65 -16.97 34.63
C ILE A 75 -2.76 -15.90 35.71
N GLN A 76 -3.78 -15.04 35.65
CA GLN A 76 -3.97 -13.98 36.65
C GLN A 76 -4.37 -14.53 38.04
N ASP A 77 -5.17 -15.59 38.05
CA ASP A 77 -5.55 -16.27 39.28
C ASP A 77 -4.35 -16.96 39.93
N ILE A 78 -3.48 -17.59 39.13
CA ILE A 78 -2.22 -18.17 39.60
C ILE A 78 -1.30 -17.09 40.23
N ILE A 79 -1.15 -15.92 39.57
CA ILE A 79 -0.37 -14.81 40.10
C ILE A 79 -0.94 -14.36 41.46
N GLN A 80 -2.27 -14.18 41.56
CA GLN A 80 -2.91 -13.77 42.82
C GLN A 80 -2.71 -14.80 43.93
N ALA A 81 -2.84 -16.09 43.61
CA ALA A 81 -2.61 -17.16 44.58
C ALA A 81 -1.16 -17.13 45.09
N LYS A 82 -0.17 -17.02 44.22
CA LYS A 82 1.27 -16.97 44.61
C LYS A 82 1.62 -15.73 45.40
N LEU A 83 1.05 -14.56 45.06
CA LEU A 83 1.24 -13.34 45.88
C LEU A 83 0.68 -13.49 47.28
N LYS A 84 -0.42 -14.24 47.47
CA LYS A 84 -1.03 -14.52 48.74
C LYS A 84 -0.23 -15.58 49.53
N ASP A 85 0.18 -16.66 48.87
CA ASP A 85 0.98 -17.74 49.45
C ASP A 85 2.32 -17.22 50.01
N ASP A 86 2.94 -16.26 49.34
CA ASP A 86 4.19 -15.62 49.75
C ASP A 86 4.00 -14.46 50.76
N ASN A 87 2.79 -14.26 51.27
CA ASN A 87 2.45 -13.20 52.23
C ASN A 87 2.69 -11.75 51.72
N TYR A 88 2.62 -11.50 50.42
CA TYR A 88 2.69 -10.15 49.86
C TYR A 88 1.30 -9.49 49.79
N GLU A 89 0.64 -9.35 50.95
CA GLU A 89 -0.76 -8.87 51.01
C GLU A 89 -0.99 -7.52 50.38
N ASN A 90 -0.08 -6.56 50.51
CA ASN A 90 -0.20 -5.24 49.92
C ASN A 90 -0.10 -5.30 48.40
N VAL A 91 0.79 -6.13 47.83
CA VAL A 91 0.96 -6.36 46.39
C VAL A 91 -0.25 -7.12 45.84
N TYR A 92 -0.73 -8.13 46.58
CA TYR A 92 -1.96 -8.85 46.27
C TYR A 92 -3.17 -7.90 46.18
N LYS A 93 -3.36 -7.01 47.16
CA LYS A 93 -4.42 -6.00 47.12
C LYS A 93 -4.27 -5.07 45.90
N ALA A 94 -3.08 -4.54 45.65
CA ALA A 94 -2.82 -3.66 44.49
C ALA A 94 -3.11 -4.36 43.17
N PHE A 95 -2.73 -5.63 43.03
CA PHE A 95 -2.99 -6.44 41.84
C PHE A 95 -4.49 -6.75 41.68
N SER A 96 -5.16 -7.11 42.79
CA SER A 96 -6.60 -7.39 42.80
C SER A 96 -7.44 -6.15 42.47
N ASP A 97 -7.13 -5.00 43.08
CA ASP A 97 -7.79 -3.73 42.82
C ASP A 97 -7.60 -3.27 41.34
N TYR A 98 -6.41 -3.50 40.80
CA TYR A 98 -6.16 -3.27 39.39
C TYR A 98 -7.04 -4.16 38.51
N ARG A 99 -7.15 -5.47 38.79
CA ARG A 99 -8.05 -6.39 38.06
C ARG A 99 -9.50 -5.94 38.13
N ILE A 100 -10.00 -5.59 39.31
CA ILE A 100 -11.37 -5.14 39.55
C ILE A 100 -11.66 -3.86 38.76
N ARG A 101 -10.76 -2.84 38.85
CA ARG A 101 -10.90 -1.60 38.10
C ARG A 101 -10.89 -1.83 36.59
N ARG A 102 -10.00 -2.71 36.11
CA ARG A 102 -9.96 -3.08 34.70
C ARG A 102 -11.22 -3.85 34.25
N ALA A 103 -11.75 -4.73 35.09
CA ALA A 103 -13.01 -5.45 34.80
C ALA A 103 -14.21 -4.49 34.74
N ALA A 104 -14.33 -3.59 35.71
CA ALA A 104 -15.38 -2.56 35.73
C ALA A 104 -15.26 -1.61 34.52
N SER A 105 -14.06 -1.17 34.18
CA SER A 105 -13.81 -0.33 33.00
C SER A 105 -14.18 -1.05 31.70
N ARG A 106 -13.88 -2.35 31.58
CA ARG A 106 -14.30 -3.16 30.41
C ARG A 106 -15.81 -3.30 30.34
N LYS A 107 -16.47 -3.66 31.46
CA LYS A 107 -17.93 -3.80 31.50
C LYS A 107 -18.64 -2.49 31.10
N ALA A 108 -18.16 -1.35 31.60
CA ALA A 108 -18.68 -0.04 31.19
C ALA A 108 -18.42 0.26 29.72
N PHE A 109 -17.28 -0.15 29.20
CA PHE A 109 -16.94 -0.02 27.78
C PHE A 109 -17.80 -0.93 26.90
N ASP A 110 -18.01 -2.18 27.31
CA ASP A 110 -18.85 -3.15 26.60
C ASP A 110 -20.30 -2.65 26.47
N ILE A 111 -20.90 -2.13 27.53
CA ILE A 111 -22.24 -1.52 27.50
C ILE A 111 -22.27 -0.34 26.54
N LYS A 112 -21.29 0.56 26.61
CA LYS A 112 -21.18 1.72 25.73
C LYS A 112 -20.96 1.31 24.27
N SER A 113 -20.17 0.26 24.04
CA SER A 113 -19.89 -0.28 22.71
C SER A 113 -21.11 -0.98 22.13
N GLN A 114 -21.85 -1.75 22.91
CA GLN A 114 -23.12 -2.34 22.51
C GLN A 114 -24.12 -1.26 22.06
N HIS A 115 -24.24 -0.18 22.82
CA HIS A 115 -25.10 0.93 22.46
C HIS A 115 -24.69 1.64 21.16
N LYS A 116 -23.39 1.88 20.98
CA LYS A 116 -22.82 2.42 19.73
C LYS A 116 -23.08 1.49 18.55
N PHE A 117 -22.93 0.17 18.76
CA PHE A 117 -23.18 -0.85 17.76
C PHE A 117 -24.65 -0.87 17.33
N VAL A 118 -25.59 -0.91 18.28
CA VAL A 118 -27.04 -0.85 17.97
C VAL A 118 -27.39 0.41 17.19
N LYS A 119 -26.87 1.58 17.64
CA LYS A 119 -27.11 2.84 16.93
C LYS A 119 -26.53 2.85 15.51
N ALA A 120 -25.37 2.23 15.29
CA ALA A 120 -24.77 2.12 13.97
C ALA A 120 -25.63 1.26 13.04
N ILE A 121 -26.15 0.14 13.54
CA ILE A 121 -27.11 -0.71 12.81
C ILE A 121 -28.41 0.04 12.50
N GLU A 122 -29.01 0.68 13.50
CA GLU A 122 -30.22 1.47 13.33
C GLU A 122 -30.03 2.56 12.24
N ARG A 123 -28.89 3.23 12.24
CA ARG A 123 -28.57 4.22 11.22
C ARG A 123 -28.52 3.62 9.81
N ILE A 124 -27.85 2.47 9.63
CA ILE A 124 -27.77 1.80 8.32
C ILE A 124 -29.17 1.39 7.85
N VAL A 125 -29.95 0.77 8.73
CA VAL A 125 -31.34 0.37 8.41
C VAL A 125 -32.24 1.59 8.09
N PHE A 126 -32.02 2.69 8.79
CA PHE A 126 -32.76 3.93 8.54
C PHE A 126 -32.34 4.62 7.24
N GLU A 127 -31.04 4.70 6.97
CA GLU A 127 -30.49 5.26 5.73
C GLU A 127 -30.87 4.39 4.52
N SER A 128 -30.87 3.07 4.65
CA SER A 128 -31.28 2.16 3.58
C SER A 128 -32.76 2.30 3.23
N LYS A 129 -33.64 2.63 4.22
CA LYS A 129 -35.05 2.93 3.98
C LYS A 129 -35.29 4.27 3.26
N LYS A 130 -34.38 5.24 3.43
CA LYS A 130 -34.44 6.55 2.74
C LYS A 130 -33.87 6.49 1.31
N ASN A 131 -32.87 5.67 1.07
CA ASN A 131 -32.21 5.56 -0.22
C ASN A 131 -32.85 4.48 -1.07
N ILE A 132 -33.86 4.83 -1.82
CA ILE A 132 -34.60 3.97 -2.77
C ILE A 132 -33.64 3.40 -3.86
N THR A 133 -32.43 3.97 -3.99
CA THR A 133 -31.41 3.61 -5.00
C THR A 133 -30.28 2.69 -4.49
N SER A 134 -30.28 2.32 -3.21
CA SER A 134 -29.21 1.47 -2.64
C SER A 134 -29.37 0.03 -3.13
N LYS A 135 -28.27 -0.51 -3.70
CA LYS A 135 -28.25 -1.91 -4.14
C LYS A 135 -28.15 -2.84 -2.92
N PRO A 136 -28.86 -3.99 -2.89
CA PRO A 136 -28.86 -4.89 -1.73
C PRO A 136 -27.48 -5.30 -1.24
N ASN A 137 -26.56 -5.62 -2.17
CA ASN A 137 -25.18 -6.02 -1.83
C ASN A 137 -24.34 -4.86 -1.25
N GLU A 138 -24.58 -3.61 -1.66
CA GLU A 138 -23.90 -2.44 -1.08
C GLU A 138 -24.35 -2.24 0.36
N VAL A 139 -25.67 -2.38 0.64
CA VAL A 139 -26.22 -2.29 2.01
C VAL A 139 -25.65 -3.40 2.90
N LEU A 140 -25.59 -4.64 2.40
CA LEU A 140 -24.98 -5.76 3.14
C LEU A 140 -23.50 -5.53 3.42
N LEU A 141 -22.75 -5.01 2.44
CA LEU A 141 -21.34 -4.68 2.61
C LEU A 141 -21.13 -3.58 3.65
N ASP A 142 -21.94 -2.52 3.64
CA ASP A 142 -21.87 -1.43 4.61
C ASP A 142 -22.23 -1.90 6.02
N PHE A 143 -23.19 -2.81 6.13
CA PHE A 143 -23.50 -3.48 7.38
C PHE A 143 -22.28 -4.26 7.88
N GLY A 144 -21.68 -5.11 7.06
CA GLY A 144 -20.48 -5.89 7.40
C GLY A 144 -19.29 -5.01 7.80
N LYS A 145 -19.02 -3.92 7.07
CA LYS A 145 -17.98 -2.93 7.40
C LYS A 145 -18.24 -2.29 8.76
N THR A 146 -19.47 -1.88 9.04
CA THR A 146 -19.83 -1.23 10.30
C THR A 146 -19.65 -2.17 11.48
N VAL A 147 -20.14 -3.40 11.36
CA VAL A 147 -19.97 -4.45 12.39
C VAL A 147 -18.48 -4.73 12.64
N SER A 148 -17.71 -4.94 11.58
CA SER A 148 -16.26 -5.20 11.68
C SER A 148 -15.51 -4.02 12.32
N CYS A 149 -15.85 -2.78 11.95
CA CYS A 149 -15.25 -1.58 12.52
C CYS A 149 -15.52 -1.45 14.02
N GLU A 150 -16.79 -1.62 14.48
CA GLU A 150 -17.14 -1.53 15.89
C GLU A 150 -16.55 -2.70 16.70
N TYR A 151 -16.50 -3.91 16.13
CA TYR A 151 -15.80 -5.05 16.74
C TYR A 151 -14.31 -4.75 16.90
N THR A 152 -13.66 -4.22 15.86
CA THR A 152 -12.24 -3.85 15.88
C THR A 152 -11.94 -2.85 17.00
N LYS A 153 -12.76 -1.83 17.14
CA LYS A 153 -12.64 -0.83 18.21
C LYS A 153 -12.89 -1.44 19.60
N ALA A 154 -13.88 -2.30 19.73
CA ALA A 154 -14.27 -2.84 21.03
C ALA A 154 -13.31 -3.90 21.56
N TYR A 155 -12.77 -4.76 20.68
CA TYR A 155 -12.11 -6.00 21.10
C TYR A 155 -10.69 -6.19 20.57
N VAL A 156 -10.30 -5.50 19.51
CA VAL A 156 -8.98 -5.71 18.88
C VAL A 156 -7.98 -4.63 19.27
N LEU A 157 -8.41 -3.37 19.26
CA LEU A 157 -7.55 -2.22 19.55
C LEU A 157 -7.47 -1.92 21.06
N ASP A 158 -6.31 -1.46 21.51
CA ASP A 158 -6.18 -0.92 22.87
C ASP A 158 -6.98 0.39 23.01
N ASN A 159 -7.56 0.62 24.19
CA ASN A 159 -8.38 1.82 24.47
C ASN A 159 -7.66 3.13 24.18
N LYS A 160 -6.33 3.22 24.41
CA LYS A 160 -5.54 4.41 24.12
C LYS A 160 -5.51 4.74 22.62
N PHE A 161 -5.46 3.71 21.76
CA PHE A 161 -5.45 3.85 20.30
C PHE A 161 -6.81 4.29 19.78
N ILE A 162 -7.89 3.73 20.36
CA ILE A 162 -9.25 4.10 20.01
C ILE A 162 -9.52 5.55 20.40
N ARG A 163 -9.12 5.97 21.60
CA ARG A 163 -9.28 7.37 22.05
C ARG A 163 -8.59 8.33 21.10
N ALA A 164 -7.33 8.06 20.73
CA ALA A 164 -6.59 8.90 19.79
C ALA A 164 -7.22 8.96 18.39
N HIS A 165 -7.89 7.88 17.96
CA HIS A 165 -8.66 7.88 16.71
C HIS A 165 -10.01 8.62 16.84
N GLU A 166 -10.71 8.45 17.96
CA GLU A 166 -12.02 9.05 18.19
C GLU A 166 -11.92 10.54 18.56
N ASP A 167 -10.84 10.98 19.18
CA ASP A 167 -10.59 12.39 19.45
C ASP A 167 -10.01 13.14 18.24
N GLY A 168 -9.50 12.41 17.23
CA GLY A 168 -8.93 12.97 16.01
C GLY A 168 -7.47 13.38 16.14
N SER A 169 -6.73 12.89 17.12
CA SER A 169 -5.26 13.04 17.18
C SER A 169 -4.59 12.21 16.09
N VAL A 170 -5.13 11.03 15.80
CA VAL A 170 -4.72 10.17 14.68
C VAL A 170 -5.94 9.65 13.91
N TYR A 171 -5.69 9.21 12.67
CA TYR A 171 -6.69 8.48 11.90
C TYR A 171 -6.14 7.11 11.52
N ILE A 172 -6.71 6.04 12.07
CA ILE A 172 -6.38 4.66 11.74
C ILE A 172 -7.16 4.28 10.49
N HIS A 173 -6.44 3.88 9.42
CA HIS A 173 -7.07 3.48 8.18
C HIS A 173 -7.60 2.04 8.25
N ASN A 174 -8.59 1.73 7.42
CA ASN A 174 -9.12 0.38 7.18
C ASN A 174 -9.54 -0.36 8.46
N LEU A 175 -10.13 0.35 9.45
CA LEU A 175 -10.63 -0.23 10.69
C LEU A 175 -11.67 -1.34 10.47
N ASP A 176 -12.37 -1.29 9.36
CA ASP A 176 -13.38 -2.24 8.92
C ASP A 176 -12.79 -3.50 8.29
N TYR A 177 -11.54 -3.47 7.83
CA TYR A 177 -10.94 -4.55 7.04
C TYR A 177 -9.74 -5.23 7.69
N PHE A 178 -8.87 -4.53 8.43
CA PHE A 178 -7.61 -5.12 8.88
C PHE A 178 -7.80 -6.29 9.84
N ASN A 179 -8.82 -6.24 10.70
CA ASN A 179 -9.14 -7.34 11.62
C ASN A 179 -9.53 -8.62 10.86
N LEU A 180 -10.17 -8.48 9.71
CA LEU A 180 -10.50 -9.59 8.82
C LEU A 180 -9.26 -10.14 8.09
N GLY A 181 -8.14 -9.40 8.12
CA GLY A 181 -6.89 -9.79 7.50
C GLY A 181 -6.65 -9.16 6.13
N SER A 182 -7.52 -8.27 5.65
CA SER A 182 -7.31 -7.64 4.34
C SER A 182 -6.01 -6.87 4.27
N LEU A 183 -5.24 -7.11 3.19
CA LEU A 183 -4.06 -6.32 2.86
C LEU A 183 -4.50 -4.97 2.29
N SER A 184 -3.64 -3.96 2.38
CA SER A 184 -3.91 -2.65 1.80
C SER A 184 -3.41 -2.60 0.34
N SER A 185 -2.89 -1.46 -0.16
CA SER A 185 -2.47 -1.32 -1.56
C SER A 185 -1.27 -2.21 -1.90
N THR A 186 -1.31 -2.86 -3.07
CA THR A 186 -0.34 -3.89 -3.46
C THR A 186 0.08 -3.73 -4.92
N HIS A 187 1.39 -3.86 -5.18
CA HIS A 187 1.94 -3.99 -6.52
C HIS A 187 1.97 -5.47 -6.91
N LEU A 188 1.14 -5.86 -7.87
CA LEU A 188 1.06 -7.27 -8.28
C LEU A 188 2.29 -7.69 -9.08
N GLY A 189 2.89 -8.82 -8.71
CA GLY A 189 3.80 -9.60 -9.53
C GLY A 189 3.02 -10.56 -10.42
N PHE A 190 3.36 -10.63 -11.70
CA PHE A 190 2.71 -11.51 -12.68
C PHE A 190 3.68 -12.51 -13.32
N ASN A 191 4.76 -12.88 -12.64
CA ASN A 191 5.85 -13.68 -13.21
C ASN A 191 5.42 -15.05 -13.79
N SER A 192 4.23 -15.54 -13.44
CA SER A 192 3.73 -16.85 -13.89
C SER A 192 2.33 -16.85 -14.50
N VAL A 193 1.66 -15.68 -14.55
CA VAL A 193 0.20 -15.60 -14.82
C VAL A 193 -0.13 -15.34 -16.29
N ILE A 194 0.83 -14.86 -17.13
CA ILE A 194 0.52 -14.50 -18.51
C ILE A 194 0.52 -15.74 -19.39
N THR A 195 -0.67 -16.24 -19.59
CA THR A 195 -0.97 -17.36 -20.48
C THR A 195 -1.57 -16.87 -21.78
N ASP A 196 -1.95 -17.78 -22.66
CA ASP A 196 -2.66 -17.49 -23.89
C ASP A 196 -4.03 -16.85 -23.70
N GLU A 197 -4.53 -16.80 -22.47
CA GLU A 197 -5.84 -16.23 -22.11
C GLU A 197 -5.80 -14.73 -21.80
N PHE A 198 -4.69 -14.02 -22.12
CA PHE A 198 -4.68 -12.56 -22.02
C PHE A 198 -5.80 -11.94 -22.91
N PRO A 199 -6.61 -10.99 -22.45
CA PRO A 199 -6.47 -10.21 -21.18
C PRO A 199 -7.22 -10.81 -19.99
N LEU A 200 -7.94 -11.91 -20.16
CA LEU A 200 -8.87 -12.43 -19.14
C LEU A 200 -8.14 -12.86 -17.86
N ASN A 201 -7.01 -13.52 -17.98
CA ASN A 201 -6.23 -13.98 -16.83
C ASN A 201 -5.77 -12.83 -15.93
N ILE A 202 -5.25 -11.71 -16.50
CA ILE A 202 -4.85 -10.53 -15.71
C ILE A 202 -6.08 -9.90 -15.05
N PHE A 203 -7.19 -9.77 -15.80
CA PHE A 203 -8.43 -9.23 -15.26
C PHE A 203 -8.97 -10.07 -14.10
N CYS A 204 -9.08 -11.38 -14.27
CA CYS A 204 -9.58 -12.29 -13.23
C CYS A 204 -8.67 -12.28 -12.01
N THR A 205 -7.34 -12.32 -12.18
CA THR A 205 -6.40 -12.26 -11.07
C THR A 205 -6.52 -10.94 -10.30
N ALA A 206 -6.53 -9.81 -10.99
CA ALA A 206 -6.66 -8.50 -10.36
C ALA A 206 -8.03 -8.31 -9.67
N MET A 207 -9.11 -8.84 -10.25
CA MET A 207 -10.45 -8.81 -9.68
C MET A 207 -10.55 -9.69 -8.42
N ASN A 208 -10.06 -10.92 -8.50
CA ASN A 208 -10.10 -11.86 -7.38
C ASN A 208 -9.20 -11.43 -6.22
N ALA A 209 -8.03 -10.83 -6.52
CA ALA A 209 -7.15 -10.26 -5.50
C ALA A 209 -7.84 -9.18 -4.66
N LYS A 210 -8.90 -8.53 -5.17
CA LYS A 210 -9.70 -7.57 -4.41
C LYS A 210 -10.48 -8.18 -3.25
N ASN A 211 -10.65 -9.48 -3.21
CA ASN A 211 -11.23 -10.15 -2.05
C ASN A 211 -10.26 -10.23 -0.86
N GLU A 212 -8.97 -10.11 -1.14
CA GLU A 212 -7.87 -10.22 -0.17
C GLU A 212 -7.17 -8.88 0.07
N ILE A 213 -7.37 -7.89 -0.84
CA ILE A 213 -6.74 -6.56 -0.84
C ILE A 213 -7.82 -5.48 -0.86
N ASP A 214 -7.90 -4.64 0.17
CA ASP A 214 -8.85 -3.52 0.24
C ASP A 214 -8.34 -2.25 -0.49
N GLY A 215 -7.03 -2.09 -0.61
CA GLY A 215 -6.39 -0.93 -1.23
C GLY A 215 -6.36 -0.94 -2.77
N GLU A 216 -5.53 -0.07 -3.33
CA GLU A 216 -5.26 -0.03 -4.76
C GLU A 216 -4.43 -1.23 -5.21
N ILE A 217 -4.75 -1.75 -6.38
CA ILE A 217 -3.96 -2.77 -7.06
C ILE A 217 -3.25 -2.14 -8.25
N THR A 218 -1.92 -2.28 -8.30
CA THR A 218 -1.11 -1.83 -9.43
C THR A 218 -0.67 -3.00 -10.28
N ILE A 219 -0.98 -2.97 -11.58
CA ILE A 219 -0.44 -3.85 -12.62
C ILE A 219 0.83 -3.17 -13.12
N SER A 220 1.98 -3.67 -12.68
CA SER A 220 3.26 -3.02 -12.89
C SER A 220 3.88 -3.39 -14.23
N LYS A 221 4.49 -2.40 -14.93
CA LYS A 221 5.32 -2.59 -16.14
C LYS A 221 4.60 -3.41 -17.24
N ILE A 222 3.39 -3.02 -17.60
CA ILE A 222 2.60 -3.77 -18.59
C ILE A 222 3.32 -3.87 -19.95
N ASP A 223 4.15 -2.89 -20.29
CA ASP A 223 5.00 -2.84 -21.49
C ASP A 223 6.15 -3.86 -21.49
N TYR A 224 6.57 -4.37 -20.34
CA TYR A 224 7.47 -5.53 -20.21
C TYR A 224 6.69 -6.82 -20.01
N LEU A 225 5.63 -6.74 -19.24
CA LEU A 225 4.82 -7.89 -18.84
C LEU A 225 4.22 -8.63 -20.04
N LEU A 226 3.79 -7.90 -21.08
CA LEU A 226 3.16 -8.48 -22.26
C LEU A 226 4.14 -8.96 -23.33
N VAL A 227 5.44 -8.65 -23.23
CA VAL A 227 6.45 -9.01 -24.24
C VAL A 227 6.48 -10.51 -24.54
N PRO A 228 6.62 -11.42 -23.54
CA PRO A 228 6.68 -12.86 -23.84
C PRO A 228 5.44 -13.41 -24.54
N PHE A 229 4.25 -12.91 -24.15
CA PHE A 229 3.00 -13.28 -24.77
C PHE A 229 2.94 -12.83 -26.25
N LEU A 230 3.30 -11.57 -26.52
CA LEU A 230 3.24 -11.02 -27.86
C LEU A 230 4.28 -11.67 -28.80
N LEU A 231 5.49 -11.95 -28.30
CA LEU A 231 6.51 -12.68 -29.05
C LEU A 231 6.01 -14.05 -29.49
N ARG A 232 5.41 -14.81 -28.57
CA ARG A 232 4.82 -16.12 -28.90
C ARG A 232 3.73 -16.00 -29.96
N ARG A 233 2.77 -15.07 -29.78
CA ARG A 233 1.68 -14.83 -30.74
C ARG A 233 2.20 -14.36 -32.09
N PHE A 234 3.23 -13.53 -32.10
CA PHE A 234 3.86 -13.09 -33.33
C PHE A 234 4.51 -14.27 -34.08
N ARG A 235 5.29 -15.13 -33.39
CA ARG A 235 5.89 -16.33 -33.99
C ARG A 235 4.83 -17.22 -34.64
N GLU A 236 3.75 -17.50 -33.93
CA GLU A 236 2.64 -18.29 -34.45
C GLU A 236 2.05 -17.67 -35.74
N LYS A 237 1.75 -16.37 -35.68
CA LYS A 237 1.16 -15.67 -36.84
C LYS A 237 2.11 -15.53 -38.01
N PHE A 238 3.38 -15.29 -37.75
CA PHE A 238 4.37 -15.20 -38.82
C PHE A 238 4.57 -16.54 -39.53
N LYS A 239 4.67 -17.65 -38.81
CA LYS A 239 4.70 -18.99 -39.39
C LYS A 239 3.46 -19.30 -40.22
N GLU A 240 2.28 -19.03 -39.67
CA GLU A 240 0.99 -19.24 -40.35
C GLU A 240 0.92 -18.45 -41.69
N LYS A 241 1.25 -17.17 -41.64
CA LYS A 241 1.20 -16.28 -42.82
C LYS A 241 2.25 -16.66 -43.87
N LEU A 242 3.48 -16.91 -43.40
CA LEU A 242 4.59 -17.26 -44.29
C LEU A 242 4.30 -18.59 -44.99
N ASN A 243 3.86 -19.61 -44.25
CA ASN A 243 3.46 -20.90 -44.86
C ASN A 243 2.38 -20.72 -45.93
N LYS A 244 1.31 -20.01 -45.55
CA LYS A 244 0.20 -19.75 -46.46
C LYS A 244 0.62 -19.01 -47.75
N TYR A 245 1.45 -18.01 -47.64
CA TYR A 245 1.86 -17.20 -48.81
C TYR A 245 2.85 -17.93 -49.70
N LEU A 246 3.76 -18.74 -49.12
CA LEU A 246 4.66 -19.62 -49.86
C LEU A 246 3.90 -20.70 -50.62
N ASP A 247 2.87 -21.28 -49.98
CA ASP A 247 2.01 -22.30 -50.61
C ASP A 247 1.22 -21.73 -51.81
N LEU A 248 0.56 -20.58 -51.58
CA LEU A 248 -0.22 -19.89 -52.62
C LEU A 248 0.59 -19.50 -53.89
N GLU A 249 1.86 -19.18 -53.69
CA GLU A 249 2.78 -18.80 -54.78
C GLU A 249 3.61 -20.00 -55.29
N GLY A 250 3.36 -21.22 -54.78
CA GLY A 250 4.00 -22.46 -55.23
C GLY A 250 5.48 -22.59 -54.85
N TYR A 251 5.93 -21.91 -53.79
CA TYR A 251 7.33 -21.97 -53.33
C TYR A 251 7.55 -22.91 -52.12
N LEU A 252 6.47 -23.40 -51.49
CA LEU A 252 6.56 -24.20 -50.25
C LEU A 252 7.39 -25.49 -50.43
N ASP A 253 7.20 -26.18 -51.55
CA ASP A 253 7.90 -27.42 -51.87
C ASP A 253 9.41 -27.27 -52.12
N TYR A 254 9.85 -26.03 -52.44
CA TYR A 254 11.25 -25.72 -52.73
C TYR A 254 12.04 -25.18 -51.52
N ILE A 255 11.37 -25.00 -50.37
CA ILE A 255 11.94 -24.39 -49.20
C ILE A 255 11.86 -25.36 -48.00
N ASN A 256 12.93 -25.53 -47.25
CA ASN A 256 12.88 -26.28 -46.01
C ASN A 256 12.18 -25.44 -44.90
N PHE A 257 10.83 -25.46 -44.95
CA PHE A 257 10.01 -24.66 -44.04
C PHE A 257 10.25 -25.02 -42.55
N LYS A 258 10.54 -26.29 -42.21
CA LYS A 258 10.81 -26.69 -40.84
C LYS A 258 12.05 -26.02 -40.23
N LYS A 259 13.10 -25.81 -41.01
CA LYS A 259 14.28 -25.06 -40.55
C LYS A 259 13.99 -23.56 -40.38
N ILE A 260 13.11 -23.00 -41.18
CA ILE A 260 12.64 -21.62 -41.03
C ILE A 260 11.86 -21.47 -39.74
N GLU A 261 10.96 -22.41 -39.44
CA GLU A 261 10.23 -22.42 -38.16
C GLU A 261 11.17 -22.49 -36.95
N GLU A 262 12.18 -23.35 -37.00
CA GLU A 262 13.22 -23.45 -35.94
C GLU A 262 13.99 -22.14 -35.75
N LEU A 263 14.27 -21.41 -36.82
CA LEU A 263 14.88 -20.07 -36.73
C LEU A 263 13.93 -19.04 -36.10
N ILE A 264 12.67 -19.03 -36.55
CA ILE A 264 11.64 -18.15 -36.00
C ILE A 264 11.48 -18.40 -34.49
N ASP A 265 11.62 -19.63 -34.02
CA ASP A 265 11.48 -19.95 -32.59
C ASP A 265 12.68 -19.53 -31.74
N LYS A 266 13.86 -19.44 -32.32
CA LYS A 266 15.09 -19.12 -31.60
C LYS A 266 15.36 -17.61 -31.48
N GLU A 267 14.96 -16.84 -32.47
CA GLU A 267 15.30 -15.43 -32.57
C GLU A 267 14.28 -14.49 -31.88
N ASP A 268 14.70 -13.29 -31.56
CA ASP A 268 13.80 -12.20 -31.16
C ASP A 268 13.08 -11.63 -32.40
N VAL A 269 12.02 -12.28 -32.77
CA VAL A 269 11.40 -12.23 -34.12
C VAL A 269 10.84 -10.86 -34.51
N ILE A 270 10.52 -9.98 -33.55
CA ILE A 270 10.03 -8.63 -33.87
C ILE A 270 11.18 -7.70 -34.26
N ASN A 271 12.40 -8.04 -33.83
CA ASN A 271 13.62 -7.32 -34.22
C ASN A 271 14.38 -8.02 -35.36
N ILE A 272 13.81 -9.09 -35.93
CA ILE A 272 14.50 -9.85 -36.98
C ILE A 272 14.87 -8.95 -38.15
N ASP A 273 16.14 -8.95 -38.48
CA ASP A 273 16.59 -8.65 -39.83
C ASP A 273 16.20 -9.87 -40.71
N LEU A 274 15.36 -9.63 -41.71
CA LEU A 274 14.95 -10.70 -42.61
C LEU A 274 16.14 -11.36 -43.33
N ASP A 275 17.31 -10.73 -43.30
CA ASP A 275 18.55 -11.26 -43.90
C ASP A 275 19.02 -12.58 -43.23
N ILE A 276 18.60 -12.92 -42.02
CA ILE A 276 18.84 -14.24 -41.43
C ILE A 276 18.23 -15.39 -42.24
N PHE A 277 17.20 -15.10 -43.05
CA PHE A 277 16.55 -16.06 -43.94
C PHE A 277 17.16 -16.10 -45.33
N ASN A 278 18.20 -15.32 -45.65
CA ASN A 278 18.76 -15.22 -46.99
C ASN A 278 19.11 -16.56 -47.60
N GLN A 279 19.53 -17.56 -46.83
CA GLN A 279 19.80 -18.94 -47.32
C GLN A 279 18.52 -19.66 -47.86
N TYR A 280 17.34 -19.19 -47.49
CA TYR A 280 16.04 -19.72 -47.93
C TYR A 280 15.35 -18.83 -48.94
N ILE A 281 15.92 -17.66 -49.23
CA ILE A 281 15.36 -16.69 -50.18
C ILE A 281 15.92 -17.00 -51.56
N LEU A 282 15.14 -17.72 -52.37
CA LEU A 282 15.53 -18.20 -53.69
C LEU A 282 15.61 -17.06 -54.74
N ASN A 283 14.75 -16.06 -54.57
CA ASN A 283 14.65 -14.93 -55.51
C ASN A 283 13.93 -13.72 -54.86
N LYS A 284 13.81 -12.62 -55.62
CA LYS A 284 13.14 -11.40 -55.17
C LYS A 284 11.67 -11.62 -54.80
N LYS A 285 10.94 -12.53 -55.47
CA LYS A 285 9.54 -12.81 -55.13
C LYS A 285 9.41 -13.47 -53.76
N VAL A 286 10.26 -14.45 -53.50
CA VAL A 286 10.31 -15.10 -52.15
C VAL A 286 10.64 -14.07 -51.08
N ARG A 287 11.57 -13.16 -51.32
CA ARG A 287 11.88 -12.07 -50.36
C ARG A 287 10.64 -11.20 -50.07
N ASN A 288 9.91 -10.80 -51.13
CA ASN A 288 8.67 -10.05 -50.97
C ASN A 288 7.63 -10.81 -50.15
N ILE A 289 7.53 -12.16 -50.30
CA ILE A 289 6.63 -12.98 -49.48
C ILE A 289 7.00 -12.90 -48.00
N PHE A 290 8.28 -13.01 -47.65
CA PHE A 290 8.74 -12.86 -46.26
C PHE A 290 8.41 -11.46 -45.71
N GLU A 291 8.66 -10.40 -46.48
CA GLU A 291 8.39 -9.02 -46.08
C GLU A 291 6.88 -8.77 -45.86
N ILE A 292 6.03 -9.26 -46.79
CA ILE A 292 4.58 -9.16 -46.64
C ILE A 292 4.06 -9.97 -45.45
N ALA A 293 4.50 -11.23 -45.30
CA ALA A 293 4.12 -12.07 -44.18
C ALA A 293 4.50 -11.46 -42.82
N TYR A 294 5.70 -10.86 -42.76
CA TYR A 294 6.15 -10.14 -41.60
C TYR A 294 5.27 -8.93 -41.28
N ALA A 295 5.09 -8.02 -42.25
CA ALA A 295 4.28 -6.82 -42.08
C ALA A 295 2.81 -7.12 -41.71
N ASP A 296 2.21 -8.13 -42.35
CA ASP A 296 0.86 -8.60 -42.01
C ASP A 296 0.76 -9.19 -40.63
N SER A 297 1.82 -9.85 -40.17
CA SER A 297 1.86 -10.45 -38.81
C SER A 297 2.00 -9.36 -37.75
N VAL A 298 2.84 -8.35 -37.94
CA VAL A 298 2.95 -7.18 -37.06
C VAL A 298 1.58 -6.50 -36.95
N LYS A 299 0.95 -6.17 -38.08
CA LYS A 299 -0.38 -5.52 -38.09
C LYS A 299 -1.43 -6.35 -37.35
N LYS A 300 -1.41 -7.69 -37.52
CA LYS A 300 -2.37 -8.58 -36.85
C LYS A 300 -2.16 -8.63 -35.34
N ILE A 301 -0.92 -8.54 -34.89
CA ILE A 301 -0.59 -8.48 -33.45
C ILE A 301 -0.98 -7.13 -32.85
N GLU A 302 -0.77 -6.02 -33.55
CA GLU A 302 -1.23 -4.70 -33.10
C GLU A 302 -2.76 -4.65 -32.93
N GLU A 303 -3.51 -5.20 -33.91
CA GLU A 303 -4.97 -5.30 -33.82
C GLU A 303 -5.41 -6.15 -32.61
N LEU A 304 -4.81 -7.33 -32.42
CA LEU A 304 -5.10 -8.22 -31.29
C LEU A 304 -4.80 -7.54 -29.96
N LEU A 305 -3.65 -6.89 -29.87
CA LEU A 305 -3.21 -6.19 -28.65
C LEU A 305 -4.15 -5.04 -28.31
N THR A 306 -4.51 -4.21 -29.29
CA THR A 306 -5.41 -3.07 -29.09
C THR A 306 -6.77 -3.53 -28.55
N VAL A 307 -7.39 -4.54 -29.18
CA VAL A 307 -8.67 -5.11 -28.73
C VAL A 307 -8.55 -5.73 -27.33
N SER A 308 -7.44 -6.41 -27.04
CA SER A 308 -7.22 -7.04 -25.74
C SER A 308 -7.03 -6.02 -24.64
N LEU A 309 -6.25 -4.96 -24.88
CA LEU A 309 -6.08 -3.85 -23.94
C LEU A 309 -7.38 -3.09 -23.70
N GLU A 310 -8.17 -2.85 -24.76
CA GLU A 310 -9.48 -2.22 -24.61
C GLU A 310 -10.40 -3.04 -23.71
N ARG A 311 -10.49 -4.34 -23.93
CA ARG A 311 -11.26 -5.26 -23.08
C ARG A 311 -10.78 -5.23 -21.63
N LEU A 312 -9.47 -5.27 -21.40
CA LEU A 312 -8.89 -5.19 -20.05
C LEU A 312 -9.28 -3.89 -19.35
N LEU A 313 -9.04 -2.75 -20.00
CA LEU A 313 -9.29 -1.42 -19.40
C LEU A 313 -10.77 -1.17 -19.14
N VAL A 314 -11.65 -1.52 -20.09
CA VAL A 314 -13.11 -1.41 -19.92
C VAL A 314 -13.58 -2.30 -18.78
N SER A 315 -13.10 -3.54 -18.70
CA SER A 315 -13.49 -4.48 -17.65
C SER A 315 -13.05 -3.99 -16.25
N LEU A 316 -11.80 -3.53 -16.10
CA LEU A 316 -11.30 -2.99 -14.83
C LEU A 316 -12.02 -1.69 -14.45
N ASN A 317 -12.34 -0.83 -15.42
CA ASN A 317 -13.01 0.44 -15.16
C ASN A 317 -14.48 0.28 -14.75
N ASN A 318 -15.15 -0.77 -15.22
CA ASN A 318 -16.56 -1.05 -14.93
C ASN A 318 -16.79 -1.81 -13.63
N ILE A 319 -15.75 -2.18 -12.89
CA ILE A 319 -15.88 -2.78 -11.56
C ILE A 319 -16.43 -1.70 -10.60
N ILE A 320 -17.71 -1.80 -10.30
CA ILE A 320 -18.42 -0.85 -9.43
C ILE A 320 -18.22 -1.27 -7.97
N THR A 321 -17.24 -0.66 -7.30
CA THR A 321 -17.11 -0.77 -5.84
C THR A 321 -16.40 0.48 -5.30
N GLU A 322 -16.91 1.07 -4.23
CA GLU A 322 -16.53 2.40 -3.72
C GLU A 322 -15.03 2.64 -3.46
N ASN A 323 -14.23 1.61 -3.20
CA ASN A 323 -12.80 1.76 -2.86
C ASN A 323 -11.85 0.99 -3.79
N LYS A 324 -12.34 0.42 -4.90
CA LYS A 324 -11.52 -0.44 -5.75
C LYS A 324 -10.93 0.36 -6.90
N LYS A 325 -9.68 0.80 -6.71
CA LYS A 325 -8.89 1.47 -7.75
C LYS A 325 -7.82 0.54 -8.27
N TYR A 326 -7.57 0.64 -9.55
CA TYR A 326 -6.47 -0.01 -10.25
C TYR A 326 -5.53 1.04 -10.81
N ALA A 327 -4.25 0.72 -10.85
CA ALA A 327 -3.27 1.48 -11.59
C ALA A 327 -2.52 0.56 -12.56
N ILE A 328 -2.11 1.09 -13.69
CA ILE A 328 -1.30 0.37 -14.69
C ILE A 328 -0.09 1.24 -15.00
N SER A 329 1.12 0.69 -14.79
CA SER A 329 2.36 1.41 -15.08
C SER A 329 3.01 0.94 -16.38
N LEU A 330 3.58 1.88 -17.15
CA LEU A 330 4.24 1.65 -18.44
C LEU A 330 5.14 2.85 -18.81
N GLY A 331 5.84 2.74 -19.93
CA GLY A 331 6.51 3.89 -20.57
C GLY A 331 8.03 3.78 -20.64
N THR A 332 8.66 2.73 -20.12
CA THR A 332 10.12 2.61 -20.09
C THR A 332 10.70 1.57 -21.03
N ASN A 333 9.88 0.74 -21.63
CA ASN A 333 10.32 -0.25 -22.60
C ASN A 333 10.48 0.36 -24.00
N ASN A 334 11.72 0.66 -24.37
CA ASN A 334 12.07 1.28 -25.65
C ASN A 334 12.37 0.26 -26.78
N THR A 335 12.14 -1.04 -26.53
CA THR A 335 12.22 -2.04 -27.62
C THR A 335 11.06 -1.84 -28.60
N LYS A 336 11.21 -2.32 -29.84
CA LYS A 336 10.14 -2.26 -30.85
C LYS A 336 8.79 -2.77 -30.32
N ILE A 337 8.82 -3.91 -29.60
CA ILE A 337 7.62 -4.51 -29.04
C ILE A 337 7.09 -3.70 -27.83
N GLY A 338 7.98 -3.17 -27.00
CA GLY A 338 7.61 -2.27 -25.89
C GLY A 338 6.95 -1.00 -26.39
N LEU A 339 7.48 -0.37 -27.43
CA LEU A 339 6.89 0.81 -28.08
C LEU A 339 5.54 0.48 -28.71
N MET A 340 5.40 -0.70 -29.34
CA MET A 340 4.10 -1.19 -29.83
C MET A 340 3.07 -1.29 -28.72
N ILE A 341 3.43 -1.90 -27.58
CA ILE A 341 2.54 -2.03 -26.42
C ILE A 341 2.15 -0.64 -25.91
N ASN A 342 3.13 0.24 -25.70
CA ASN A 342 2.90 1.60 -25.20
C ASN A 342 1.96 2.39 -26.13
N ASN A 343 2.19 2.32 -27.44
CA ASN A 343 1.37 2.99 -28.43
C ASN A 343 -0.07 2.46 -28.46
N CYS A 344 -0.26 1.14 -28.54
CA CYS A 344 -1.61 0.54 -28.50
C CYS A 344 -2.35 0.87 -27.20
N TYR A 345 -1.65 0.86 -26.04
CA TYR A 345 -2.23 1.24 -24.77
C TYR A 345 -2.71 2.70 -24.76
N LEU A 346 -1.87 3.64 -25.21
CA LEU A 346 -2.21 5.06 -25.27
C LEU A 346 -3.35 5.33 -26.28
N ASP A 347 -3.43 4.57 -27.39
CA ASP A 347 -4.56 4.64 -28.31
C ASP A 347 -5.88 4.27 -27.64
N VAL A 348 -5.87 3.19 -26.88
CA VAL A 348 -7.06 2.75 -26.13
C VAL A 348 -7.45 3.78 -25.08
N VAL A 349 -6.50 4.29 -24.29
CA VAL A 349 -6.74 5.37 -23.31
C VAL A 349 -7.34 6.61 -23.99
N GLY A 350 -6.84 6.95 -25.19
CA GLY A 350 -7.36 8.05 -25.99
C GLY A 350 -8.82 7.87 -26.40
N LYS A 351 -9.22 6.67 -26.78
CA LYS A 351 -10.59 6.32 -27.23
C LYS A 351 -11.60 6.27 -26.09
N LEU A 352 -11.20 5.81 -24.89
CA LEU A 352 -12.11 5.66 -23.76
C LEU A 352 -12.50 7.03 -23.18
N ASP A 353 -13.79 7.32 -23.06
CA ASP A 353 -14.29 8.61 -22.57
C ASP A 353 -13.93 8.89 -21.12
N SER A 354 -14.01 7.88 -20.25
CA SER A 354 -13.75 8.02 -18.83
C SER A 354 -13.11 6.78 -18.23
N MET A 355 -12.02 6.99 -17.50
CA MET A 355 -11.34 5.96 -16.70
C MET A 355 -11.31 6.38 -15.24
N LYS A 356 -12.43 6.21 -14.52
CA LYS A 356 -12.57 6.64 -13.11
C LYS A 356 -11.87 5.70 -12.14
N ASN A 357 -11.87 4.39 -12.44
CA ASN A 357 -11.35 3.35 -11.56
C ASN A 357 -9.95 2.87 -11.96
N VAL A 358 -9.46 3.26 -13.13
CA VAL A 358 -8.12 2.92 -13.62
C VAL A 358 -7.30 4.19 -13.81
N THR A 359 -6.11 4.23 -13.24
CA THR A 359 -5.15 5.32 -13.43
C THR A 359 -3.95 4.81 -14.22
N THR A 360 -3.56 5.52 -15.26
CA THR A 360 -2.31 5.26 -15.98
C THR A 360 -1.16 5.94 -15.25
N ILE A 361 -0.12 5.19 -14.90
CA ILE A 361 1.14 5.71 -14.36
C ILE A 361 2.17 5.66 -15.48
N PHE A 362 2.43 6.80 -16.08
CA PHE A 362 3.41 6.91 -17.16
C PHE A 362 4.79 7.23 -16.57
N LYS A 363 5.73 6.31 -16.77
CA LYS A 363 7.10 6.44 -16.29
C LYS A 363 7.95 7.22 -17.28
N ILE A 364 8.70 8.20 -16.79
CA ILE A 364 9.56 9.06 -17.60
C ILE A 364 11.03 8.93 -17.18
N LYS A 365 11.91 9.00 -18.19
CA LYS A 365 13.38 9.08 -18.05
C LYS A 365 13.90 10.17 -18.97
N LYS A 366 15.03 10.77 -18.63
CA LYS A 366 15.69 11.85 -19.43
C LYS A 366 15.94 11.47 -20.90
N ASN A 367 16.24 10.20 -21.13
CA ASN A 367 16.52 9.63 -22.47
C ASN A 367 15.30 8.84 -23.00
N GLY A 368 14.09 9.18 -22.59
CA GLY A 368 12.86 8.54 -23.08
C GLY A 368 12.54 8.88 -24.54
N ASP A 369 11.61 8.12 -25.13
CA ASP A 369 11.14 8.37 -26.49
C ASP A 369 10.30 9.65 -26.53
N ASN A 370 10.77 10.67 -27.23
CA ASN A 370 10.10 11.96 -27.36
C ASN A 370 8.73 11.84 -28.06
N CYS A 371 8.55 10.87 -28.98
CA CYS A 371 7.26 10.63 -29.65
C CYS A 371 6.18 10.18 -28.65
N LEU A 372 6.55 9.38 -27.64
CA LEU A 372 5.63 8.99 -26.57
C LEU A 372 5.28 10.19 -25.68
N PHE A 373 6.21 11.10 -25.42
CA PHE A 373 5.96 12.29 -24.60
C PHE A 373 4.89 13.19 -25.24
N ASP A 374 5.00 13.50 -26.52
CA ASP A 374 4.01 14.31 -27.22
C ASP A 374 2.61 13.68 -27.15
N ARG A 375 2.54 12.39 -27.37
CA ARG A 375 1.28 11.64 -27.34
C ARG A 375 0.64 11.61 -25.95
N VAL A 376 1.43 11.35 -24.91
CA VAL A 376 0.94 11.36 -23.53
C VAL A 376 0.50 12.75 -23.12
N SER A 377 1.23 13.78 -23.52
CA SER A 377 0.92 15.19 -23.26
C SER A 377 -0.42 15.59 -23.88
N GLU A 378 -0.70 15.19 -25.12
CA GLU A 378 -2.01 15.38 -25.76
C GLU A 378 -3.15 14.73 -24.97
N LEU A 379 -2.95 13.51 -24.48
CA LEU A 379 -3.95 12.78 -23.68
C LEU A 379 -4.24 13.47 -22.37
N VAL A 380 -3.21 13.98 -21.67
CA VAL A 380 -3.39 14.73 -20.42
C VAL A 380 -4.13 16.05 -20.67
N ILE A 381 -3.78 16.77 -21.74
CA ILE A 381 -4.47 18.01 -22.15
C ILE A 381 -5.95 17.72 -22.48
N LYS A 382 -6.26 16.55 -23.06
CA LYS A 382 -7.64 16.05 -23.27
C LYS A 382 -8.34 15.57 -21.98
N GLY A 383 -7.67 15.66 -20.82
CA GLY A 383 -8.24 15.32 -19.51
C GLY A 383 -8.23 13.84 -19.17
N LYS A 384 -7.39 13.01 -19.82
CA LYS A 384 -7.26 11.60 -19.46
C LYS A 384 -6.55 11.42 -18.13
N ASN A 385 -6.90 10.38 -17.38
CA ASN A 385 -6.39 10.10 -16.02
C ASN A 385 -4.99 9.47 -16.07
N ILE A 386 -3.98 10.30 -16.31
CA ILE A 386 -2.57 9.92 -16.39
C ILE A 386 -1.78 10.68 -15.31
N VAL A 387 -0.88 9.98 -14.64
CA VAL A 387 0.07 10.52 -13.67
C VAL A 387 1.49 10.16 -14.10
N PHE A 388 2.47 10.95 -13.70
CA PHE A 388 3.86 10.78 -14.12
C PHE A 388 4.74 10.32 -12.97
N ALA A 389 5.60 9.32 -13.23
CA ALA A 389 6.63 8.84 -12.33
C ALA A 389 8.01 9.06 -12.96
N ASN A 390 8.82 9.93 -12.37
CA ASN A 390 10.18 10.21 -12.82
C ASN A 390 11.16 9.20 -12.21
N LEU A 391 11.71 8.32 -13.02
CA LEU A 391 12.66 7.31 -12.59
C LEU A 391 14.08 7.88 -12.41
N ASP A 392 14.38 9.06 -12.96
CA ASP A 392 15.67 9.75 -12.79
C ASP A 392 15.79 10.54 -11.50
N ALA A 393 14.70 10.67 -10.73
CA ALA A 393 14.78 11.25 -9.40
C ALA A 393 15.76 10.45 -8.53
N SER A 394 16.66 11.13 -7.82
CA SER A 394 17.81 10.53 -7.12
C SER A 394 17.43 9.40 -6.15
N TYR A 395 16.25 9.50 -5.55
CA TYR A 395 15.69 8.51 -4.62
C TYR A 395 14.88 7.39 -5.31
N ASN A 396 14.66 7.49 -6.63
CA ASN A 396 14.01 6.47 -7.45
C ASN A 396 15.00 5.62 -8.24
N LYS A 397 16.28 6.05 -8.30
CA LYS A 397 17.30 5.35 -9.08
C LYS A 397 17.70 4.03 -8.44
N ASP A 398 17.75 3.02 -9.27
CA ASP A 398 18.38 1.73 -9.03
C ASP A 398 18.91 1.18 -10.35
N LYS A 399 19.87 0.21 -10.29
CA LYS A 399 20.46 -0.40 -11.49
C LYS A 399 19.55 -1.45 -12.10
N ASP A 400 18.93 -2.26 -11.24
CA ASP A 400 18.26 -3.49 -11.65
C ASP A 400 16.74 -3.35 -11.56
N ASN A 401 16.24 -2.46 -10.69
CA ASN A 401 14.82 -2.34 -10.40
C ASN A 401 14.27 -0.93 -10.66
N GLU A 402 13.08 -0.87 -11.18
CA GLU A 402 12.31 0.37 -11.29
C GLU A 402 11.34 0.51 -10.13
N VAL A 403 11.26 1.72 -9.59
CA VAL A 403 10.27 2.05 -8.57
C VAL A 403 8.85 1.97 -9.13
N GLU A 404 7.92 1.49 -8.31
CA GLU A 404 6.48 1.57 -8.57
C GLU A 404 5.80 2.53 -7.60
N TYR A 405 4.79 3.20 -8.11
CA TYR A 405 3.93 4.10 -7.36
C TYR A 405 2.48 3.63 -7.40
N PHE A 406 1.74 3.97 -6.36
CA PHE A 406 0.28 3.96 -6.41
C PHE A 406 -0.24 5.28 -6.99
N SER A 407 -1.45 5.28 -7.52
CA SER A 407 -2.04 6.47 -8.16
C SER A 407 -2.12 7.70 -7.26
N ASN A 408 -2.06 7.51 -5.97
CA ASN A 408 -2.07 8.55 -4.95
C ASN A 408 -0.67 9.05 -4.54
N GLY A 409 0.37 8.65 -5.25
CA GLY A 409 1.76 9.05 -5.03
C GLY A 409 2.50 8.30 -3.93
N LYS A 410 1.86 7.35 -3.26
CA LYS A 410 2.57 6.47 -2.33
C LYS A 410 3.49 5.53 -3.10
N ARG A 411 4.64 5.23 -2.51
CA ARG A 411 5.62 4.31 -3.10
C ARG A 411 6.12 3.27 -2.10
N ILE A 412 6.56 2.13 -2.61
CA ILE A 412 7.29 1.12 -1.89
C ILE A 412 8.52 0.83 -2.73
N PHE A 413 9.71 1.02 -2.20
CA PHE A 413 10.92 0.77 -2.97
C PHE A 413 12.05 0.21 -2.11
N GLU A 414 12.58 0.98 -1.16
CA GLU A 414 13.63 0.51 -0.26
C GLU A 414 13.11 -0.58 0.68
N ASN A 415 13.90 -1.63 0.88
CA ASN A 415 13.70 -2.65 1.89
C ASN A 415 14.89 -2.65 2.85
N ILE A 416 14.71 -1.98 4.00
CA ILE A 416 15.77 -1.81 5.00
C ILE A 416 16.23 -3.17 5.59
N LEU A 417 15.39 -4.20 5.50
CA LEU A 417 15.68 -5.49 6.11
C LEU A 417 16.68 -6.34 5.33
N CYS A 418 16.79 -6.16 4.01
CA CYS A 418 17.68 -6.91 3.13
C CYS A 418 18.53 -6.02 2.20
N ASP A 419 18.52 -4.70 2.43
CA ASP A 419 19.24 -3.72 1.61
C ASP A 419 18.93 -3.83 0.10
N GLU A 420 17.68 -4.16 -0.22
CA GLU A 420 17.18 -4.30 -1.58
C GLU A 420 16.24 -3.16 -1.95
N LYS A 421 16.20 -2.84 -3.23
CA LYS A 421 15.22 -1.93 -3.80
C LYS A 421 14.32 -2.70 -4.76
N ASN A 422 13.09 -2.95 -4.35
CA ASN A 422 12.08 -3.59 -5.18
C ASN A 422 10.67 -3.11 -4.78
N SER A 423 9.79 -3.00 -5.74
CA SER A 423 8.39 -2.61 -5.52
C SER A 423 7.41 -3.76 -5.80
N ILE A 424 7.71 -4.59 -6.80
CA ILE A 424 6.82 -5.65 -7.28
C ILE A 424 6.67 -6.73 -6.20
N GLY A 425 5.46 -7.23 -6.02
CA GLY A 425 5.15 -8.22 -5.01
C GLY A 425 5.13 -7.68 -3.57
N ARG A 426 5.18 -6.36 -3.38
CA ARG A 426 5.15 -5.72 -2.06
C ARG A 426 3.88 -4.90 -1.85
N MET A 427 3.55 -4.63 -0.58
CA MET A 427 2.31 -4.00 -0.17
C MET A 427 2.48 -2.96 0.92
N ILE A 428 1.52 -2.07 1.04
CA ILE A 428 1.30 -1.30 2.26
C ILE A 428 0.48 -2.20 3.19
N VAL A 429 1.05 -2.60 4.32
CA VAL A 429 0.35 -3.47 5.29
C VAL A 429 -0.65 -2.67 6.09
N ALA A 430 -0.24 -1.51 6.60
CA ALA A 430 -1.06 -0.63 7.41
C ALA A 430 -0.68 0.83 7.20
N SER A 431 -1.65 1.74 7.43
CA SER A 431 -1.43 3.19 7.43
C SER A 431 -2.13 3.83 8.63
N VAL A 432 -1.47 4.80 9.23
CA VAL A 432 -2.03 5.66 10.29
C VAL A 432 -1.64 7.11 9.99
N SER A 433 -2.63 8.01 9.94
CA SER A 433 -2.39 9.44 9.73
C SER A 433 -2.31 10.18 11.07
N ILE A 434 -1.28 11.00 11.26
CA ILE A 434 -1.14 11.91 12.40
C ILE A 434 -1.75 13.26 12.02
N ASN A 435 -2.56 13.84 12.90
CA ASN A 435 -3.14 15.17 12.72
C ASN A 435 -2.12 16.27 13.09
N MET A 436 -1.32 16.68 12.11
CA MET A 436 -0.27 17.68 12.31
C MET A 436 -0.83 19.07 12.65
N SER A 437 -1.99 19.46 12.09
CA SER A 437 -2.65 20.73 12.42
C SER A 437 -3.00 20.82 13.89
N ARG A 438 -3.43 19.73 14.51
CA ARG A 438 -3.70 19.67 15.95
C ARG A 438 -2.43 19.92 16.77
N LEU A 439 -1.32 19.28 16.42
CA LEU A 439 -0.03 19.51 17.06
C LEU A 439 0.42 20.96 16.89
N GLY A 440 0.29 21.53 15.69
CA GLY A 440 0.57 22.93 15.44
C GLY A 440 -0.28 23.88 16.30
N ASN A 441 -1.60 23.61 16.40
CA ASN A 441 -2.51 24.41 17.21
C ASN A 441 -2.17 24.39 18.72
N ARG A 442 -1.77 23.22 19.25
CA ARG A 442 -1.41 23.05 20.68
C ARG A 442 -0.08 23.69 21.03
N ASN A 443 0.78 23.89 20.04
CA ASN A 443 2.13 24.37 20.21
C ASN A 443 2.38 25.76 19.59
N SER A 444 1.31 26.48 19.18
CA SER A 444 1.43 27.80 18.55
C SER A 444 2.16 28.84 19.40
N ASP A 445 2.06 28.72 20.72
CA ASP A 445 2.67 29.64 21.71
C ASP A 445 3.82 29.00 22.51
N LYS A 446 4.27 27.79 22.07
CA LYS A 446 5.30 27.02 22.75
C LYS A 446 6.62 27.03 21.95
N THR A 447 7.66 26.50 22.59
CA THR A 447 8.97 26.34 21.95
C THR A 447 8.99 25.22 20.91
N LYS A 448 9.92 25.30 19.99
CA LYS A 448 10.13 24.25 18.98
C LYS A 448 10.44 22.89 19.63
N SER A 449 11.15 22.87 20.76
CA SER A 449 11.46 21.65 21.51
C SER A 449 10.22 20.99 22.07
N GLU A 450 9.28 21.74 22.63
CA GLU A 450 8.01 21.21 23.13
C GLU A 450 7.16 20.61 22.02
N PHE A 451 7.13 21.25 20.84
CA PHE A 451 6.47 20.68 19.67
C PHE A 451 7.04 19.31 19.29
N TYR A 452 8.38 19.16 19.23
CA TYR A 452 8.99 17.88 18.88
C TYR A 452 8.79 16.80 19.96
N LEU A 453 8.74 17.17 21.24
CA LEU A 453 8.39 16.21 22.32
C LEU A 453 6.96 15.65 22.14
N GLU A 454 5.98 16.53 21.86
CA GLU A 454 4.59 16.07 21.62
C GLU A 454 4.50 15.28 20.30
N LEU A 455 5.28 15.61 19.28
CA LEU A 455 5.37 14.86 18.04
C LEU A 455 5.96 13.46 18.28
N ASP A 456 7.00 13.33 19.14
CA ASP A 456 7.58 12.03 19.49
C ASP A 456 6.59 11.12 20.22
N GLU A 457 5.75 11.67 21.12
CA GLU A 457 4.68 10.92 21.76
C GLU A 457 3.67 10.39 20.73
N MET A 458 3.31 11.21 19.75
CA MET A 458 2.39 10.82 18.68
C MET A 458 3.00 9.80 17.72
N LEU A 459 4.30 9.91 17.43
CA LEU A 459 5.03 8.95 16.61
C LEU A 459 5.13 7.59 17.31
N GLU A 460 5.43 7.58 18.60
CA GLU A 460 5.49 6.34 19.41
C GLU A 460 4.12 5.65 19.47
N LEU A 461 3.05 6.43 19.67
CA LEU A 461 1.67 5.94 19.61
C LEU A 461 1.36 5.32 18.24
N THR A 462 1.69 6.03 17.17
CA THR A 462 1.45 5.62 15.78
C THR A 462 2.21 4.34 15.43
N LYS A 463 3.49 4.25 15.81
CA LYS A 463 4.32 3.04 15.67
C LYS A 463 3.63 1.83 16.34
N ASN A 464 3.18 2.00 17.58
CA ASN A 464 2.56 0.90 18.33
C ASN A 464 1.23 0.45 17.72
N ILE A 465 0.43 1.37 17.14
CA ILE A 465 -0.78 1.04 16.38
C ILE A 465 -0.42 0.23 15.12
N LEU A 466 0.56 0.68 14.35
CA LEU A 466 0.99 0.02 13.12
C LEU A 466 1.51 -1.40 13.38
N ILE A 467 2.33 -1.59 14.42
CA ILE A 467 2.82 -2.92 14.82
C ILE A 467 1.65 -3.83 15.22
N MET A 468 0.68 -3.31 15.96
CA MET A 468 -0.45 -4.12 16.39
C MET A 468 -1.31 -4.57 15.19
N ILE A 469 -1.54 -3.69 14.20
CA ILE A 469 -2.24 -4.04 12.96
C ILE A 469 -1.44 -5.10 12.19
N PHE A 470 -0.12 -4.91 12.06
CA PHE A 470 0.78 -5.86 11.40
C PHE A 470 0.68 -7.26 12.05
N GLU A 471 0.75 -7.34 13.38
CA GLU A 471 0.65 -8.62 14.08
C GLU A 471 -0.77 -9.24 13.96
N THR A 472 -1.81 -8.43 13.89
CA THR A 472 -3.18 -8.90 13.69
C THR A 472 -3.33 -9.56 12.32
N ILE A 473 -2.85 -8.92 11.25
CA ILE A 473 -2.86 -9.46 9.89
C ILE A 473 -1.88 -10.64 9.79
N GLY A 474 -0.68 -10.50 10.32
CA GLY A 474 0.38 -11.51 10.26
C GLY A 474 0.02 -12.84 10.94
N ASN A 475 -0.93 -12.82 11.87
CA ASN A 475 -1.45 -14.02 12.52
C ASN A 475 -2.48 -14.80 11.69
N LYS A 476 -2.90 -14.29 10.53
CA LYS A 476 -3.76 -15.04 9.60
C LYS A 476 -2.94 -16.13 8.89
N SER A 477 -3.61 -17.21 8.50
CA SER A 477 -2.96 -18.33 7.80
C SER A 477 -2.97 -18.12 6.28
N LYS A 478 -2.11 -18.87 5.59
CA LYS A 478 -2.00 -18.87 4.12
C LYS A 478 -3.35 -19.09 3.43
N GLU A 479 -4.20 -19.95 4.00
CA GLU A 479 -5.50 -20.33 3.45
C GLU A 479 -6.49 -19.17 3.32
N ASN A 480 -6.24 -18.07 4.05
CA ASN A 480 -7.04 -16.85 3.93
C ASN A 480 -6.70 -16.03 2.66
N TYR A 481 -5.63 -16.40 1.92
CA TYR A 481 -5.09 -15.64 0.80
C TYR A 481 -4.82 -16.53 -0.42
N GLN A 482 -5.84 -17.26 -0.85
CA GLN A 482 -5.71 -18.24 -1.94
C GLN A 482 -5.32 -17.61 -3.27
N VAL A 483 -5.88 -16.47 -3.61
CA VAL A 483 -5.58 -15.79 -4.88
C VAL A 483 -4.13 -15.31 -4.91
N ILE A 484 -3.68 -14.70 -3.81
CA ILE A 484 -2.32 -14.18 -3.70
C ILE A 484 -1.28 -15.30 -3.84
N PHE A 485 -1.44 -16.39 -3.09
CA PHE A 485 -0.43 -17.47 -3.08
C PHE A 485 -0.54 -18.43 -4.28
N ASN A 486 -1.73 -18.70 -4.78
CA ASN A 486 -1.89 -19.58 -5.95
C ASN A 486 -1.37 -18.95 -7.25
N ASN A 487 -1.36 -17.62 -7.32
CA ASN A 487 -0.88 -16.87 -8.49
C ASN A 487 0.52 -16.26 -8.30
N ASN A 488 1.24 -16.58 -7.22
CA ASN A 488 2.55 -16.02 -6.89
C ASN A 488 2.59 -14.48 -7.01
N ILE A 489 1.52 -13.80 -6.58
CA ILE A 489 1.37 -12.34 -6.71
C ILE A 489 2.39 -11.59 -5.85
N LEU A 490 2.69 -12.14 -4.67
CA LEU A 490 3.77 -11.66 -3.82
C LEU A 490 4.98 -12.54 -4.14
N ASP A 491 5.96 -11.97 -4.80
CA ASP A 491 7.20 -12.63 -5.17
C ASP A 491 7.91 -13.15 -3.91
N ASP A 492 7.58 -14.38 -3.46
CA ASP A 492 8.03 -14.82 -2.15
C ASP A 492 8.01 -16.29 -1.81
N ASP A 493 8.70 -16.54 -0.69
CA ASP A 493 8.84 -17.81 -0.01
C ASP A 493 7.56 -18.66 -0.04
N LYS A 494 7.70 -19.88 -0.50
CA LYS A 494 6.63 -20.88 -0.47
C LYS A 494 6.23 -21.14 0.98
N LEU A 495 5.05 -20.64 1.36
CA LEU A 495 4.43 -21.01 2.63
C LEU A 495 3.77 -22.38 2.51
N GLU A 496 3.95 -23.21 3.53
CA GLU A 496 3.20 -24.47 3.68
C GLU A 496 1.79 -24.21 4.20
N SER A 497 0.92 -25.21 4.06
CA SER A 497 -0.43 -25.14 4.61
C SER A 497 -0.40 -24.94 6.13
N GLY A 498 -1.29 -24.11 6.65
CA GLY A 498 -1.36 -23.73 8.07
C GLY A 498 -0.35 -22.69 8.52
N GLN A 499 0.66 -22.36 7.72
CA GLN A 499 1.64 -21.32 8.08
C GLN A 499 1.02 -19.92 8.05
N LYS A 500 1.50 -19.07 8.97
CA LYS A 500 1.08 -17.67 9.08
C LYS A 500 1.78 -16.78 8.06
N ILE A 501 1.03 -15.79 7.53
CA ILE A 501 1.56 -14.89 6.49
C ILE A 501 2.55 -13.84 7.00
N ARG A 502 2.81 -13.78 8.31
CA ARG A 502 3.68 -12.78 8.95
C ARG A 502 5.04 -12.64 8.27
N LYS A 503 5.64 -13.78 7.86
CA LYS A 503 6.96 -13.80 7.19
C LYS A 503 6.89 -13.06 5.84
N VAL A 504 5.83 -13.26 5.08
CA VAL A 504 5.64 -12.67 3.74
C VAL A 504 5.32 -11.19 3.83
N ILE A 505 4.35 -10.79 4.67
CA ILE A 505 3.96 -9.39 4.80
C ILE A 505 5.03 -8.51 5.46
N LYS A 506 6.07 -9.10 6.06
CA LYS A 506 7.22 -8.39 6.63
C LYS A 506 7.99 -7.58 5.58
N LYS A 507 7.98 -8.00 4.31
CA LYS A 507 8.57 -7.26 3.18
C LYS A 507 7.75 -6.02 2.80
N GLY A 508 6.48 -5.96 3.19
CA GLY A 508 5.64 -4.78 3.04
C GLY A 508 6.08 -3.62 3.92
N VAL A 509 5.34 -2.54 3.89
CA VAL A 509 5.64 -1.33 4.64
C VAL A 509 4.52 -0.96 5.61
N LEU A 510 4.90 -0.39 6.76
CA LEU A 510 4.04 0.26 7.74
C LEU A 510 4.14 1.77 7.51
N ASN A 511 3.03 2.40 7.15
CA ASN A 511 3.04 3.76 6.63
C ASN A 511 2.56 4.77 7.69
N ILE A 512 3.45 5.66 8.11
CA ILE A 512 3.14 6.84 8.92
C ILE A 512 2.71 7.93 7.95
N GLU A 513 1.46 8.37 8.03
CA GLU A 513 0.94 9.44 7.19
C GLU A 513 0.90 10.77 7.97
N LEU A 514 1.35 11.84 7.34
CA LEU A 514 1.27 13.18 7.88
C LEU A 514 0.07 13.90 7.22
N ALA A 515 -0.93 14.26 8.02
CA ALA A 515 -2.09 15.01 7.56
C ALA A 515 -1.94 16.49 7.91
N SER A 516 -2.43 17.38 7.07
CA SER A 516 -2.51 18.85 7.35
C SER A 516 -1.17 19.52 7.73
N LEU A 517 -0.09 19.17 7.02
CA LEU A 517 1.24 19.76 7.25
C LEU A 517 1.26 21.27 6.98
N SER A 518 0.54 21.73 5.94
CA SER A 518 0.42 23.14 5.61
C SER A 518 -0.20 23.95 6.75
N GLU A 519 -1.31 23.45 7.30
CA GLU A 519 -1.99 24.09 8.42
C GLU A 519 -1.17 24.02 9.71
N CYS A 520 -0.43 22.95 9.94
CA CYS A 520 0.54 22.87 11.04
C CYS A 520 1.59 23.97 10.94
N ALA A 521 2.19 24.13 9.76
CA ALA A 521 3.20 25.17 9.54
C ALA A 521 2.62 26.58 9.70
N MET A 522 1.37 26.83 9.27
CA MET A 522 0.67 28.11 9.47
C MET A 522 0.41 28.44 10.93
N CYS A 523 0.21 27.42 11.80
CA CYS A 523 0.06 27.62 13.23
C CYS A 523 1.37 28.00 13.92
N LEU A 524 2.50 27.45 13.45
CA LEU A 524 3.81 27.59 14.09
C LEU A 524 4.65 28.75 13.53
N GLU A 525 4.40 29.17 12.29
CA GLU A 525 5.21 30.18 11.60
C GLU A 525 4.33 31.10 10.73
N LYS A 526 4.59 32.38 10.76
CA LYS A 526 3.82 33.38 10.01
C LYS A 526 4.36 33.63 8.59
N ASP A 527 5.66 33.48 8.40
CA ASP A 527 6.33 33.71 7.13
C ASP A 527 6.20 32.48 6.20
N LYS A 528 5.69 32.69 4.98
CA LYS A 528 5.42 31.62 4.01
C LYS A 528 6.66 30.82 3.59
N GLU A 529 7.80 31.49 3.41
CA GLU A 529 9.03 30.79 3.03
C GLU A 529 9.61 29.98 4.20
N LYS A 530 9.48 30.51 5.43
CA LYS A 530 9.84 29.74 6.62
C LYS A 530 8.87 28.58 6.87
N GLN A 531 7.57 28.72 6.54
CA GLN A 531 6.61 27.60 6.58
C GLN A 531 7.07 26.43 5.69
N LYS A 532 7.51 26.71 4.44
CA LYS A 532 8.04 25.67 3.54
C LYS A 532 9.26 24.96 4.15
N LYS A 533 10.19 25.73 4.73
CA LYS A 533 11.38 25.15 5.39
C LYS A 533 11.00 24.30 6.60
N LEU A 534 10.08 24.79 7.42
CA LEU A 534 9.58 24.06 8.60
C LEU A 534 8.90 22.74 8.22
N VAL A 535 8.09 22.74 7.17
CA VAL A 535 7.48 21.52 6.66
C VAL A 535 8.54 20.48 6.26
N LYS A 536 9.60 20.91 5.56
CA LYS A 536 10.71 20.03 5.22
C LYS A 536 11.40 19.47 6.47
N GLU A 537 11.71 20.31 7.43
CA GLU A 537 12.32 19.89 8.70
C GLU A 537 11.48 18.85 9.45
N ILE A 538 10.15 19.04 9.50
CA ILE A 538 9.23 18.09 10.12
C ILE A 538 9.26 16.76 9.38
N ILE A 539 9.20 16.76 8.05
CA ILE A 539 9.23 15.52 7.25
C ILE A 539 10.55 14.77 7.46
N ASP A 540 11.68 15.50 7.42
CA ASP A 540 13.01 14.91 7.63
C ASP A 540 13.14 14.30 9.04
N TYR A 541 12.62 14.99 10.05
CA TYR A 541 12.60 14.49 11.43
C TYR A 541 11.79 13.20 11.55
N VAL A 542 10.56 13.20 11.06
CA VAL A 542 9.68 12.02 11.11
C VAL A 542 10.28 10.85 10.32
N ASN A 543 10.89 11.12 9.16
CA ASN A 543 11.56 10.09 8.38
C ASN A 543 12.78 9.51 9.10
N GLY A 544 13.52 10.33 9.85
CA GLY A 544 14.59 9.89 10.73
C GLY A 544 14.09 8.94 11.84
N GLN A 545 12.97 9.28 12.49
CA GLN A 545 12.34 8.41 13.48
C GLN A 545 11.81 7.11 12.87
N ALA A 546 11.18 7.16 11.69
CA ALA A 546 10.71 5.97 10.97
C ALA A 546 11.85 4.99 10.65
N LYS A 547 13.03 5.49 10.27
CA LYS A 547 14.22 4.66 10.07
C LYS A 547 14.68 3.98 11.37
N LYS A 548 14.71 4.69 12.50
CA LYS A 548 15.02 4.10 13.82
C LYS A 548 14.03 2.99 14.16
N TYR A 549 12.72 3.25 13.99
CA TYR A 549 11.68 2.24 14.22
C TYR A 549 11.85 1.02 13.32
N SER A 550 12.30 1.22 12.09
CA SER A 550 12.55 0.10 11.17
C SER A 550 13.66 -0.82 11.67
N ILE A 551 14.76 -0.26 12.15
CA ILE A 551 15.91 -1.00 12.67
C ILE A 551 15.53 -1.73 13.98
N GLU A 552 14.90 -1.01 14.91
CA GLU A 552 14.53 -1.53 16.24
C GLU A 552 13.52 -2.69 16.16
N ASN A 553 12.51 -2.56 15.30
CA ASN A 553 11.41 -3.52 15.21
C ASN A 553 11.61 -4.55 14.09
N LYS A 554 12.65 -4.40 13.26
CA LYS A 554 12.91 -5.24 12.07
C LYS A 554 11.69 -5.29 11.13
N LEU A 555 11.06 -4.13 10.89
CA LEU A 555 9.91 -3.92 10.01
C LEU A 555 10.16 -2.65 9.19
N ASN A 556 9.63 -2.55 7.98
CA ASN A 556 9.82 -1.38 7.14
C ASN A 556 8.79 -0.29 7.50
N PHE A 557 9.23 0.79 8.15
CA PHE A 557 8.42 1.99 8.35
C PHE A 557 8.75 3.03 7.29
N VAL A 558 7.72 3.63 6.70
CA VAL A 558 7.84 4.70 5.71
C VAL A 558 6.97 5.89 6.08
N VAL A 559 7.31 7.06 5.54
CA VAL A 559 6.58 8.30 5.78
C VAL A 559 5.97 8.81 4.49
N SER A 560 4.68 9.12 4.49
CA SER A 560 3.97 9.70 3.35
C SER A 560 3.01 10.81 3.78
N GLU A 561 2.51 11.56 2.82
CA GLU A 561 1.42 12.51 3.04
C GLU A 561 0.06 11.79 3.02
N THR A 562 -0.90 12.25 3.84
CA THR A 562 -2.28 11.78 3.77
C THR A 562 -2.95 12.31 2.50
N SER A 563 -3.20 11.41 1.53
CA SER A 563 -3.74 11.76 0.21
C SER A 563 -5.25 11.62 0.08
N LYS A 564 -5.91 10.83 0.95
CA LYS A 564 -7.35 10.56 0.90
C LYS A 564 -8.13 11.70 1.56
N GLU A 565 -9.22 12.16 0.92
CA GLU A 565 -10.08 13.22 1.46
C GLU A 565 -10.83 12.83 2.74
N ARG A 566 -11.26 11.56 2.88
CA ARG A 566 -12.05 11.12 4.03
C ARG A 566 -11.36 11.33 5.37
N PRO A 567 -10.08 10.96 5.58
CA PRO A 567 -9.33 11.31 6.77
C PRO A 567 -9.24 12.82 6.99
N LEU A 568 -8.87 13.59 5.95
CA LEU A 568 -8.69 15.05 6.05
C LEU A 568 -10.00 15.78 6.41
N LYS A 569 -11.14 15.35 5.86
CA LYS A 569 -12.48 15.86 6.23
C LYS A 569 -12.86 15.51 7.67
N LYS A 570 -12.52 14.31 8.13
CA LYS A 570 -12.83 13.86 9.49
C LYS A 570 -11.99 14.59 10.53
N LEU A 571 -10.69 14.74 10.28
CA LEU A 571 -9.76 15.41 11.19
C LEU A 571 -10.09 16.90 11.37
N ILE A 572 -10.37 17.63 10.28
CA ILE A 572 -10.77 19.04 10.38
C ILE A 572 -12.11 19.22 11.13
N ALA A 573 -13.05 18.28 10.97
CA ALA A 573 -14.33 18.33 11.69
C ALA A 573 -14.13 18.17 13.21
N PHE A 574 -13.22 17.31 13.64
CA PHE A 574 -12.85 17.20 15.06
C PHE A 574 -12.17 18.46 15.58
N ASP A 575 -11.25 19.04 14.80
CA ASP A 575 -10.54 20.24 15.22
C ASP A 575 -11.45 21.48 15.25
N LYS A 576 -12.42 21.60 14.34
CA LYS A 576 -13.47 22.60 14.43
C LYS A 576 -14.31 22.49 15.71
N ALA A 577 -14.62 21.28 16.13
CA ALA A 577 -15.39 21.04 17.34
C ALA A 577 -14.61 21.44 18.62
N ILE A 578 -13.27 21.32 18.60
CA ILE A 578 -12.39 21.60 19.76
C ILE A 578 -11.91 23.05 19.78
N TYR A 579 -11.45 23.56 18.65
CA TYR A 579 -10.78 24.87 18.55
C TYR A 579 -11.62 25.96 17.88
N GLY A 580 -12.82 25.61 17.39
CA GLY A 580 -13.65 26.51 16.60
C GLY A 580 -13.12 26.73 15.18
N ILE A 581 -13.66 27.76 14.51
CA ILE A 581 -13.25 28.15 13.17
C ILE A 581 -12.10 29.14 13.27
N LYS A 582 -10.91 28.68 12.86
CA LYS A 582 -9.68 29.51 12.73
C LYS A 582 -9.43 29.79 11.25
N LYS A 583 -9.25 31.07 10.90
CA LYS A 583 -8.95 31.50 9.53
C LYS A 583 -7.70 30.77 9.00
N ASP A 584 -7.75 30.32 7.75
CA ASP A 584 -6.72 29.61 7.00
C ASP A 584 -6.35 28.22 7.58
N VAL A 585 -6.82 27.85 8.75
CA VAL A 585 -6.53 26.56 9.41
C VAL A 585 -7.75 25.65 9.41
N THR A 586 -8.86 26.04 10.08
CA THR A 586 -10.06 25.21 10.20
C THR A 586 -11.30 25.80 9.51
N ASP A 587 -11.19 26.91 8.79
CA ASP A 587 -12.31 27.57 8.08
C ASP A 587 -12.82 26.79 6.85
N LYS A 588 -12.06 25.82 6.36
CA LYS A 588 -12.35 24.97 5.20
C LYS A 588 -13.12 23.70 5.59
N ASN A 589 -13.66 22.99 4.60
CA ASN A 589 -14.38 21.73 4.82
C ASN A 589 -13.48 20.48 4.78
N CYS A 590 -12.20 20.67 4.43
CA CYS A 590 -11.21 19.61 4.33
C CYS A 590 -9.83 20.24 4.55
N TYR A 591 -8.97 19.57 5.30
CA TYR A 591 -7.57 19.95 5.37
C TYR A 591 -6.90 19.86 3.99
N LEU A 592 -5.96 20.75 3.75
CA LEU A 592 -5.25 20.83 2.49
C LEU A 592 -4.06 19.86 2.49
N ARG A 593 -3.62 19.56 1.29
CA ARG A 593 -2.36 18.86 1.08
C ARG A 593 -1.25 19.89 0.85
N ILE A 594 -0.02 19.42 0.93
CA ILE A 594 1.19 20.22 0.80
C ILE A 594 1.27 20.99 -0.53
N ASP A 595 0.64 20.47 -1.60
CA ASP A 595 0.59 21.12 -2.91
C ASP A 595 -0.12 22.49 -2.88
N SER A 596 -0.98 22.75 -1.87
CA SER A 596 -1.62 24.04 -1.66
C SER A 596 -0.67 25.18 -1.26
N MET A 597 0.55 24.85 -0.82
CA MET A 597 1.58 25.82 -0.47
C MET A 597 2.28 26.45 -1.69
N PHE A 598 2.02 25.91 -2.90
CA PHE A 598 2.67 26.32 -4.14
C PHE A 598 1.70 27.03 -5.08
N ASN A 599 2.18 28.07 -5.74
CA ASN A 599 1.34 28.87 -6.64
C ASN A 599 1.40 28.40 -8.10
N PHE A 600 2.49 27.77 -8.52
CA PHE A 600 2.75 27.27 -9.89
C PHE A 600 2.60 28.32 -11.01
N LYS A 601 2.58 29.62 -10.70
CA LYS A 601 2.39 30.69 -11.67
C LYS A 601 3.60 31.60 -11.81
N GLU A 602 4.14 32.06 -10.68
CA GLU A 602 5.17 33.13 -10.67
C GLU A 602 6.58 32.58 -10.73
N ASN A 603 6.86 31.47 -10.04
CA ASN A 603 8.18 30.86 -9.98
C ASN A 603 8.09 29.34 -9.98
N ILE A 604 7.56 28.77 -11.07
CA ILE A 604 7.29 27.33 -11.18
C ILE A 604 8.56 26.48 -10.96
N LYS A 605 9.72 26.94 -11.41
CA LYS A 605 11.00 26.23 -11.24
C LYS A 605 11.39 26.11 -9.77
N ASN A 606 11.16 27.15 -8.98
CA ASN A 606 11.45 27.14 -7.55
C ASN A 606 10.46 26.24 -6.80
N ASP A 607 9.18 26.30 -7.16
CA ASP A 607 8.16 25.41 -6.59
C ASP A 607 8.50 23.94 -6.87
N PHE A 608 8.92 23.59 -8.10
CA PHE A 608 9.34 22.23 -8.45
C PHE A 608 10.58 21.77 -7.67
N LYS A 609 11.54 22.66 -7.39
CA LYS A 609 12.70 22.33 -6.54
C LYS A 609 12.26 21.97 -5.12
N TYR A 610 11.41 22.79 -4.49
CA TYR A 610 10.87 22.48 -3.16
C TYR A 610 10.11 21.14 -3.15
N ILE A 611 9.30 20.88 -4.16
CA ILE A 611 8.57 19.61 -4.30
C ILE A 611 9.53 18.44 -4.41
N GLY A 612 10.58 18.55 -5.22
CA GLY A 612 11.59 17.51 -5.36
C GLY A 612 12.29 17.21 -4.03
N GLU A 613 12.61 18.23 -3.24
CA GLU A 613 13.17 18.07 -1.90
C GLU A 613 12.19 17.40 -0.92
N TYR A 614 10.92 17.80 -0.92
CA TYR A 614 9.91 17.17 -0.07
C TYR A 614 9.71 15.70 -0.42
N GLN A 615 9.59 15.39 -1.70
CA GLN A 615 9.40 14.02 -2.16
C GLN A 615 10.60 13.13 -1.86
N LYS A 616 11.82 13.69 -1.88
CA LYS A 616 13.03 13.00 -1.42
C LYS A 616 12.95 12.64 0.06
N SER A 617 12.36 13.50 0.88
CA SER A 617 12.20 13.29 2.33
C SER A 617 11.05 12.34 2.66
N PHE A 618 10.02 12.23 1.82
CA PHE A 618 8.94 11.27 1.98
C PHE A 618 9.34 9.87 1.49
N SER A 619 9.85 9.02 2.37
CA SER A 619 10.23 7.63 2.02
C SER A 619 9.07 6.80 1.47
N GLY A 620 7.85 7.04 1.93
CA GLY A 620 6.60 6.43 1.44
C GLY A 620 5.91 7.19 0.31
N GLY A 621 6.54 8.25 -0.20
CA GLY A 621 6.05 9.05 -1.32
C GLY A 621 4.97 10.07 -1.00
N ASN A 622 4.72 10.94 -1.95
CA ASN A 622 3.62 11.90 -1.92
C ASN A 622 3.16 12.24 -3.34
N LEU A 623 1.92 12.73 -3.49
CA LEU A 623 1.37 13.19 -4.77
C LEU A 623 1.27 14.70 -4.76
N VAL A 624 1.74 15.35 -5.79
CA VAL A 624 1.51 16.78 -6.06
C VAL A 624 0.63 16.93 -7.30
N ASN A 625 -0.42 17.76 -7.20
CA ASN A 625 -1.27 18.13 -8.34
C ASN A 625 -0.88 19.52 -8.84
N VAL A 626 -0.63 19.62 -10.15
CA VAL A 626 -0.44 20.87 -10.86
C VAL A 626 -1.65 21.13 -11.75
N TYR A 627 -2.30 22.28 -11.56
CA TYR A 627 -3.44 22.66 -12.36
C TYR A 627 -3.00 23.46 -13.60
N LEU A 628 -3.21 22.88 -14.77
CA LEU A 628 -2.82 23.46 -16.06
C LEU A 628 -3.80 24.54 -16.53
N PRO A 629 -3.32 25.58 -17.23
CA PRO A 629 -4.19 26.53 -17.90
C PRO A 629 -4.92 25.87 -19.08
N LYS A 630 -6.15 26.33 -19.39
CA LYS A 630 -6.99 25.73 -20.44
C LYS A 630 -6.33 25.71 -21.85
N ASN A 631 -5.43 26.64 -22.11
CA ASN A 631 -4.80 26.83 -23.44
C ASN A 631 -3.34 26.35 -23.46
N ILE A 632 -2.96 25.37 -22.66
CA ILE A 632 -1.60 24.86 -22.67
C ILE A 632 -1.35 24.09 -23.98
N THR A 633 -0.20 24.33 -24.60
CA THR A 633 0.25 23.58 -25.78
C THR A 633 1.05 22.35 -25.36
N VAL A 634 1.13 21.33 -26.24
CA VAL A 634 1.95 20.13 -26.02
C VAL A 634 3.41 20.51 -25.71
N LYS A 635 3.99 21.43 -26.46
CA LYS A 635 5.35 21.91 -26.25
C LYS A 635 5.55 22.45 -24.82
N LYS A 636 4.66 23.33 -24.36
CA LYS A 636 4.74 23.87 -22.97
C LYS A 636 4.52 22.81 -21.91
N PHE A 637 3.71 21.81 -22.20
CA PHE A 637 3.51 20.70 -21.28
C PHE A 637 4.78 19.82 -21.20
N ASN A 638 5.43 19.55 -22.34
CA ASN A 638 6.70 18.81 -22.35
C ASN A 638 7.81 19.55 -21.58
N GLU A 639 7.87 20.89 -21.70
CA GLU A 639 8.77 21.72 -20.87
C GLU A 639 8.51 21.52 -19.36
N LEU A 640 7.27 21.29 -18.93
CA LEU A 640 6.95 20.96 -17.53
C LEU A 640 7.42 19.54 -17.14
N LEU A 641 7.35 18.56 -18.05
CA LEU A 641 7.89 17.22 -17.81
C LEU A 641 9.42 17.25 -17.73
N GLU A 642 10.09 18.00 -18.57
CA GLU A 642 11.55 18.23 -18.48
C GLU A 642 11.91 18.88 -17.14
N LEU A 643 11.17 19.91 -16.72
CA LEU A 643 11.36 20.56 -15.43
C LEU A 643 11.13 19.62 -14.25
N MET A 644 10.17 18.70 -14.34
CA MET A 644 9.95 17.65 -13.36
C MET A 644 11.21 16.78 -13.20
N ILE A 645 11.86 16.42 -14.31
CA ILE A 645 13.10 15.63 -14.30
C ILE A 645 14.27 16.46 -13.71
N GLU A 646 14.46 17.69 -14.21
CA GLU A 646 15.53 18.59 -13.75
C GLU A 646 15.47 18.91 -12.26
N CYS A 647 14.27 19.12 -11.73
CA CYS A 647 14.04 19.49 -10.33
C CYS A 647 13.94 18.28 -9.39
N ASN A 648 14.26 17.05 -9.87
CA ASN A 648 14.25 15.83 -9.05
C ASN A 648 12.88 15.51 -8.44
N VAL A 649 11.79 15.90 -9.14
CA VAL A 649 10.42 15.58 -8.72
C VAL A 649 10.10 14.15 -9.16
N GLY A 650 9.74 13.26 -8.23
CA GLY A 650 9.56 11.83 -8.50
C GLY A 650 8.17 11.42 -8.96
N PHE A 651 7.12 12.13 -8.50
CA PHE A 651 5.75 11.77 -8.86
C PHE A 651 4.83 13.00 -8.91
N MET A 652 4.05 13.14 -9.99
CA MET A 652 3.20 14.31 -10.19
C MET A 652 1.95 13.99 -11.02
N ARG A 653 0.86 14.69 -10.72
CA ARG A 653 -0.36 14.71 -11.52
C ARG A 653 -0.55 16.10 -12.12
N PHE A 654 -0.88 16.13 -13.39
CA PHE A 654 -1.33 17.34 -14.07
C PHE A 654 -2.82 17.25 -14.34
N SER A 655 -3.56 18.29 -13.99
CA SER A 655 -5.01 18.33 -14.15
C SER A 655 -5.43 19.62 -14.85
N MET A 656 -6.36 19.54 -15.77
CA MET A 656 -6.93 20.74 -16.41
C MET A 656 -7.78 21.52 -15.40
N ARG A 657 -7.66 22.84 -15.38
CA ARG A 657 -8.61 23.69 -14.64
C ARG A 657 -9.99 23.55 -15.26
N LYS A 658 -10.96 23.20 -14.43
CA LYS A 658 -12.37 23.18 -14.83
C LYS A 658 -12.89 24.58 -15.11
#